data_f7a79ea6fb6cae3dd4f6039624fac3c9
#
_entry.id   f7a79ea6fb6cae3dd4f6039624fac3c9
#
_cell.length_a   1.000
_cell.length_b   1.000
_cell.length_c   1.000
_cell.angle_alpha   90.00
_cell.angle_beta   90.00
_cell.angle_gamma   90.00
#
_symmetry.space_group_name_H-M   'P 1'
#
loop_
_entity.id
_entity.type
_entity.pdbx_description
1 polymer ?
#
loop_
_entity_poly.entity_id
_entity_poly.type
_entity_poly.pdbx_seq_one_letter_code
_entity_poly.pdbx_strand_id
1 'polypeptide(L)'
;MHTKQTFEQKGVTLAVTSPILSALQAVQGTVKSVERVGQSKNDRIKAMAAANSARDAYRAGQAVGQAGKAMQEAMENGNMDSVVGAQITYGQQKSESRTHTEGKTAAKSQVNAGGKVNIVATGAGKASNITIQGSDVSGKQGTFLGADNDINITAAEQTHKERSTNKSSGFNAGVAIKVSNGVAAGITVGGNRGKGYGNGDETTYVASHVGDSQSKTVIQAGGDANIIGSQVKGKRVEVNAQNLNIESLQDTATYKGKQMNVSGSVTVGYGVSAGGSYNKSKVNADHASVNEQAGIYAGDEGYDINVNHTDLKGGLITSTQKAEDEGKNRFSTGTITHSDIENHSNYSGSSFGVSGSVAANFDTPFGKEGQAQSSKQAVDDDGNLIYRNDRGELTTEAKNAQGKDNAKQLATGWDSLETTHSVGFGYDKDSQSSTTKSGINTKNIEIRNTSTQESLTGKTVNETISAIKTDITLDSAQSQSGKLENHFNKDEVQREIDLQRNVTQEFDRTRQGIKDELLKIADAKRAEAVEIRRNNRGEDGKTGYNTDESLKLEEQADTWERASLATDLVLGGVYGWGNSTALKYTGSAAVGTPMARTAFSPEQIWLEKCKQDSLYCADHNMDGALRPKENDKKAQIGYKRQIFDISELKPSDLNNVITISNNGIFNPFDDALKNAIKQNKWNTNKEGVVVVYNRPTGNIISEMLYAAYDKTNDLLGGRLPLTTAEKANVKLYNYAKQNGYQIDLSNHSRGGLTASVALQYANRNGLTNIPIRESRFFGTATNVQSYKNNLVENNGGYIYKDKNGIWQSSDGTEVKSAVHKSDFVGNKWNLGLTGFNDTTGGACLLCYSHSSYYAEIPLEHLINENGDFIDNKGNVVKTQVLNKYSDDFIKIWAPKDKNTNSSLPKIIKDSGDK
;
A
#
# COMPACT_ATOMS: atom_id res chain seq x y z
N MET A 1 -15.46 21.88 -26.32
CA MET A 1 -16.62 20.97 -26.13
C MET A 1 -16.71 20.56 -24.66
N HIS A 2 -17.89 20.62 -24.05
CA HIS A 2 -18.13 20.15 -22.68
C HIS A 2 -19.05 18.94 -22.74
N THR A 3 -18.60 17.83 -22.19
CA THR A 3 -19.39 16.60 -22.09
C THR A 3 -19.58 16.23 -20.62
N LYS A 4 -20.82 16.03 -20.21
CA LYS A 4 -21.16 15.49 -18.89
C LYS A 4 -21.97 14.22 -19.09
N GLN A 5 -21.46 13.12 -18.56
CA GLN A 5 -22.18 11.84 -18.52
C GLN A 5 -22.49 11.50 -17.07
N THR A 6 -23.75 11.22 -16.80
CA THR A 6 -24.21 10.76 -15.49
C THR A 6 -24.88 9.41 -15.67
N PHE A 7 -24.41 8.44 -14.92
CA PHE A 7 -25.01 7.12 -14.85
C PHE A 7 -25.53 6.89 -13.43
N GLU A 8 -26.79 6.52 -13.32
CA GLU A 8 -27.42 6.13 -12.06
C GLU A 8 -28.14 4.81 -12.27
N GLN A 9 -27.81 3.82 -11.45
CA GLN A 9 -28.45 2.51 -11.45
C GLN A 9 -28.96 2.20 -10.06
N LYS A 10 -30.23 1.78 -10.00
CA LYS A 10 -30.87 1.27 -8.78
C LYS A 10 -31.47 -0.08 -9.13
N GLY A 11 -31.35 -1.04 -8.27
CA GLY A 11 -31.91 -2.34 -8.54
C GLY A 11 -31.92 -3.27 -7.35
N VAL A 12 -32.74 -4.28 -7.47
CA VAL A 12 -32.78 -5.40 -6.55
C VAL A 12 -32.14 -6.59 -7.26
N THR A 13 -31.20 -7.24 -6.61
CA THR A 13 -30.58 -8.47 -7.09
C THR A 13 -31.00 -9.61 -6.19
N LEU A 14 -31.51 -10.67 -6.80
CA LEU A 14 -31.75 -11.94 -6.14
C LEU A 14 -30.62 -12.90 -6.51
N ALA A 15 -29.87 -13.37 -5.53
CA ALA A 15 -28.84 -14.39 -5.73
C ALA A 15 -29.22 -15.66 -4.95
N VAL A 16 -29.10 -16.79 -5.62
CA VAL A 16 -29.26 -18.12 -5.00
C VAL A 16 -27.86 -18.69 -4.80
N THR A 17 -27.57 -19.19 -3.60
CA THR A 17 -26.30 -19.82 -3.25
C THR A 17 -26.51 -21.29 -2.94
N SER A 18 -25.66 -22.15 -3.49
CA SER A 18 -25.58 -23.58 -3.12
C SER A 18 -24.14 -24.05 -3.25
N PRO A 19 -23.73 -25.16 -2.59
CA PRO A 19 -22.40 -25.72 -2.77
C PRO A 19 -22.07 -26.03 -4.23
N ILE A 20 -23.06 -26.49 -5.01
CA ILE A 20 -22.91 -26.77 -6.44
C ILE A 20 -22.65 -25.48 -7.23
N LEU A 21 -23.42 -24.42 -6.96
CA LEU A 21 -23.22 -23.13 -7.61
C LEU A 21 -21.87 -22.52 -7.23
N SER A 22 -21.44 -22.65 -5.97
CA SER A 22 -20.13 -22.20 -5.50
C SER A 22 -18.99 -22.98 -6.19
N ALA A 23 -19.14 -24.29 -6.38
CA ALA A 23 -18.18 -25.10 -7.12
C ALA A 23 -18.11 -24.69 -8.62
N LEU A 24 -19.25 -24.42 -9.24
CA LEU A 24 -19.35 -23.92 -10.61
C LEU A 24 -18.67 -22.55 -10.76
N GLN A 25 -18.91 -21.64 -9.82
CA GLN A 25 -18.28 -20.34 -9.78
C GLN A 25 -16.75 -20.44 -9.58
N ALA A 26 -16.27 -21.38 -8.77
CA ALA A 26 -14.86 -21.65 -8.60
C ALA A 26 -14.20 -22.13 -9.91
N VAL A 27 -14.85 -23.03 -10.63
CA VAL A 27 -14.40 -23.50 -11.96
C VAL A 27 -14.38 -22.35 -12.98
N GLN A 28 -15.43 -21.53 -13.02
CA GLN A 28 -15.47 -20.34 -13.89
C GLN A 28 -14.38 -19.32 -13.51
N GLY A 29 -14.12 -19.15 -12.22
CA GLY A 29 -13.01 -18.33 -11.72
C GLY A 29 -11.67 -18.81 -12.25
N THR A 30 -11.42 -20.13 -12.24
CA THR A 30 -10.21 -20.75 -12.79
C THR A 30 -10.03 -20.45 -14.29
N VAL A 31 -11.09 -20.56 -15.08
CA VAL A 31 -11.03 -20.23 -16.53
C VAL A 31 -10.61 -18.78 -16.74
N LYS A 32 -11.21 -17.84 -15.99
CA LYS A 32 -10.82 -16.43 -16.06
C LYS A 32 -9.39 -16.15 -15.58
N SER A 33 -8.91 -16.90 -14.59
CA SER A 33 -7.52 -16.81 -14.14
C SER A 33 -6.55 -17.28 -15.23
N VAL A 34 -6.88 -18.37 -15.94
CA VAL A 34 -6.07 -18.87 -17.07
C VAL A 34 -6.01 -17.84 -18.21
N GLU A 35 -7.12 -17.20 -18.55
CA GLU A 35 -7.16 -16.16 -19.59
C GLU A 35 -6.22 -14.99 -19.28
N ARG A 36 -5.99 -14.67 -18.01
CA ARG A 36 -5.09 -13.57 -17.58
C ARG A 36 -3.61 -13.87 -17.78
N VAL A 37 -3.21 -15.15 -17.91
CA VAL A 37 -1.80 -15.56 -17.98
C VAL A 37 -1.05 -14.91 -19.14
N GLY A 38 -1.71 -14.71 -20.29
CA GLY A 38 -1.09 -14.11 -21.48
C GLY A 38 -1.30 -12.61 -21.69
N GLN A 39 -2.04 -11.94 -20.81
CA GLN A 39 -2.51 -10.56 -21.07
C GLN A 39 -1.50 -9.46 -20.70
N SER A 40 -0.57 -9.72 -19.79
CA SER A 40 0.45 -8.72 -19.40
C SER A 40 1.65 -8.74 -20.35
N LYS A 41 2.26 -7.57 -20.52
CA LYS A 41 3.57 -7.43 -21.20
C LYS A 41 4.73 -7.98 -20.35
N ASN A 42 4.54 -8.13 -19.04
CA ASN A 42 5.58 -8.48 -18.07
C ASN A 42 5.59 -10.00 -17.77
N ASP A 43 6.70 -10.68 -18.07
CA ASP A 43 6.82 -12.13 -17.90
C ASP A 43 6.71 -12.59 -16.44
N ARG A 44 7.14 -11.76 -15.49
CA ARG A 44 6.93 -12.01 -14.06
C ARG A 44 5.44 -12.05 -13.71
N ILE A 45 4.66 -11.11 -14.25
CA ILE A 45 3.21 -11.07 -14.03
C ILE A 45 2.53 -12.28 -14.67
N LYS A 46 3.00 -12.71 -15.84
CA LYS A 46 2.51 -13.96 -16.48
C LYS A 46 2.78 -15.16 -15.57
N ALA A 47 3.99 -15.26 -14.99
CA ALA A 47 4.33 -16.34 -14.06
C ALA A 47 3.46 -16.33 -12.79
N MET A 48 3.19 -15.16 -12.21
CA MET A 48 2.29 -15.01 -11.07
C MET A 48 0.85 -15.37 -11.45
N ALA A 49 0.37 -14.95 -12.61
CA ALA A 49 -0.96 -15.29 -13.10
C ALA A 49 -1.10 -16.80 -13.30
N ALA A 50 -0.06 -17.47 -13.82
CA ALA A 50 -0.03 -18.93 -13.94
C ALA A 50 -0.08 -19.64 -12.57
N ALA A 51 0.67 -19.14 -11.58
CA ALA A 51 0.64 -19.66 -10.21
C ALA A 51 -0.74 -19.48 -9.56
N ASN A 52 -1.36 -18.31 -9.74
CA ASN A 52 -2.74 -18.04 -9.28
C ASN A 52 -3.73 -19.01 -9.94
N SER A 53 -3.63 -19.21 -11.26
CA SER A 53 -4.49 -20.14 -12.00
C SER A 53 -4.35 -21.58 -11.51
N ALA A 54 -3.13 -22.04 -11.21
CA ALA A 54 -2.88 -23.36 -10.64
C ALA A 54 -3.51 -23.51 -9.24
N ARG A 55 -3.44 -22.47 -8.41
CA ARG A 55 -4.07 -22.45 -7.08
C ARG A 55 -5.59 -22.42 -7.17
N ASP A 56 -6.15 -21.66 -8.10
CA ASP A 56 -7.59 -21.59 -8.34
C ASP A 56 -8.12 -22.94 -8.83
N ALA A 57 -7.37 -23.63 -9.72
CA ALA A 57 -7.71 -24.98 -10.15
C ALA A 57 -7.71 -25.99 -8.98
N TYR A 58 -6.72 -25.92 -8.09
CA TYR A 58 -6.67 -26.74 -6.88
C TYR A 58 -7.88 -26.47 -5.97
N ARG A 59 -8.21 -25.20 -5.71
CA ARG A 59 -9.37 -24.80 -4.90
C ARG A 59 -10.70 -25.21 -5.55
N ALA A 60 -10.80 -25.08 -6.88
CA ALA A 60 -11.96 -25.53 -7.61
C ALA A 60 -12.16 -27.04 -7.47
N GLY A 61 -11.09 -27.84 -7.55
CA GLY A 61 -11.13 -29.28 -7.29
C GLY A 61 -11.62 -29.61 -5.88
N GLN A 62 -11.13 -28.90 -4.86
CA GLN A 62 -11.60 -29.04 -3.49
C GLN A 62 -13.08 -28.65 -3.35
N ALA A 63 -13.52 -27.55 -3.96
CA ALA A 63 -14.93 -27.11 -3.90
C ALA A 63 -15.87 -28.11 -4.56
N VAL A 64 -15.47 -28.72 -5.69
CA VAL A 64 -16.22 -29.78 -6.36
C VAL A 64 -16.32 -31.04 -5.46
N GLY A 65 -15.22 -31.43 -4.83
CA GLY A 65 -15.20 -32.55 -3.87
C GLY A 65 -16.11 -32.31 -2.64
N GLN A 66 -16.09 -31.10 -2.09
CA GLN A 66 -16.97 -30.70 -0.97
C GLN A 66 -18.44 -30.65 -1.40
N ALA A 67 -18.74 -30.11 -2.58
CA ALA A 67 -20.09 -30.09 -3.12
C ALA A 67 -20.64 -31.53 -3.34
N GLY A 68 -19.79 -32.44 -3.82
CA GLY A 68 -20.13 -33.86 -3.97
C GLY A 68 -20.48 -34.54 -2.62
N LYS A 69 -19.65 -34.30 -1.60
CA LYS A 69 -19.91 -34.80 -0.23
C LYS A 69 -21.19 -34.22 0.37
N ALA A 70 -21.39 -32.92 0.28
CA ALA A 70 -22.58 -32.22 0.77
C ALA A 70 -23.85 -32.73 0.08
N MET A 71 -23.78 -33.06 -1.21
CA MET A 71 -24.90 -33.65 -1.96
C MET A 71 -25.18 -35.11 -1.54
N GLN A 72 -24.13 -35.88 -1.32
CA GLN A 72 -24.26 -37.26 -0.82
C GLN A 72 -24.91 -37.27 0.57
N GLU A 73 -24.42 -36.42 1.50
CA GLU A 73 -24.99 -36.27 2.84
C GLU A 73 -26.45 -35.82 2.81
N ALA A 74 -26.81 -34.90 1.91
CA ALA A 74 -28.18 -34.43 1.74
C ALA A 74 -29.10 -35.54 1.19
N MET A 75 -28.61 -36.36 0.28
CA MET A 75 -29.33 -37.53 -0.25
C MET A 75 -29.52 -38.61 0.79
N GLU A 76 -28.50 -38.96 1.58
CA GLU A 76 -28.54 -39.98 2.62
C GLU A 76 -29.46 -39.58 3.77
N ASN A 77 -29.52 -38.27 4.12
CA ASN A 77 -30.35 -37.76 5.20
C ASN A 77 -31.75 -37.28 4.75
N GLY A 78 -32.06 -37.32 3.45
CA GLY A 78 -33.35 -36.89 2.90
C GLY A 78 -33.65 -35.40 3.05
N ASN A 79 -32.63 -34.56 3.32
CA ASN A 79 -32.81 -33.15 3.60
C ASN A 79 -32.11 -32.27 2.54
N MET A 80 -32.75 -32.08 1.40
CA MET A 80 -32.26 -31.23 0.30
C MET A 80 -32.33 -29.75 0.63
N ASP A 81 -33.08 -29.31 1.63
CA ASP A 81 -33.25 -27.90 2.01
C ASP A 81 -32.00 -27.31 2.67
N SER A 82 -31.10 -28.17 3.17
CA SER A 82 -29.85 -27.79 3.84
C SER A 82 -28.83 -27.18 2.87
N VAL A 83 -29.08 -27.14 1.55
CA VAL A 83 -28.09 -26.86 0.51
C VAL A 83 -28.37 -25.58 -0.27
N VAL A 84 -29.47 -24.86 0.02
CA VAL A 84 -29.87 -23.66 -0.74
C VAL A 84 -29.96 -22.43 0.14
N GLY A 85 -29.32 -21.37 -0.28
CA GLY A 85 -29.43 -20.03 0.29
C GLY A 85 -29.95 -19.02 -0.72
N ALA A 86 -30.67 -18.01 -0.27
CA ALA A 86 -31.12 -16.90 -1.08
C ALA A 86 -30.66 -15.58 -0.48
N GLN A 87 -30.18 -14.67 -1.33
CA GLN A 87 -29.79 -13.32 -0.94
C GLN A 87 -30.55 -12.31 -1.78
N ILE A 88 -31.18 -11.36 -1.14
CA ILE A 88 -31.83 -10.22 -1.78
C ILE A 88 -31.02 -8.98 -1.42
N THR A 89 -30.51 -8.29 -2.42
CA THR A 89 -29.71 -7.08 -2.22
C THR A 89 -30.33 -5.93 -3.01
N TYR A 90 -30.59 -4.83 -2.33
CA TYR A 90 -30.88 -3.54 -2.96
C TYR A 90 -29.57 -2.76 -3.09
N GLY A 91 -29.30 -2.24 -4.28
CA GLY A 91 -28.13 -1.42 -4.54
C GLY A 91 -28.44 -0.15 -5.31
N GLN A 92 -27.68 0.88 -5.04
CA GLN A 92 -27.65 2.11 -5.81
C GLN A 92 -26.22 2.44 -6.16
N GLN A 93 -25.96 2.72 -7.43
CA GLN A 93 -24.68 3.21 -7.91
C GLN A 93 -24.88 4.46 -8.75
N LYS A 94 -24.06 5.46 -8.49
CA LYS A 94 -24.03 6.71 -9.25
C LYS A 94 -22.60 6.98 -9.70
N SER A 95 -22.44 7.31 -10.97
CA SER A 95 -21.18 7.80 -11.52
C SER A 95 -21.41 9.06 -12.34
N GLU A 96 -20.47 9.97 -12.29
CA GLU A 96 -20.43 11.20 -13.07
C GLU A 96 -19.06 11.34 -13.70
N SER A 97 -19.03 11.50 -15.02
CA SER A 97 -17.83 11.86 -15.77
C SER A 97 -18.05 13.19 -16.46
N ARG A 98 -17.09 14.07 -16.32
CA ARG A 98 -17.08 15.37 -17.00
C ARG A 98 -15.80 15.46 -17.80
N THR A 99 -15.92 15.79 -19.08
CA THR A 99 -14.78 16.02 -19.97
C THR A 99 -14.96 17.38 -20.64
N HIS A 100 -13.91 18.19 -20.57
CA HIS A 100 -13.80 19.43 -21.30
C HIS A 100 -12.68 19.29 -22.32
N THR A 101 -12.98 19.52 -23.58
CA THR A 101 -12.04 19.46 -24.67
C THR A 101 -12.07 20.79 -25.42
N GLU A 102 -10.89 21.37 -25.62
CA GLU A 102 -10.69 22.55 -26.47
C GLU A 102 -9.48 22.35 -27.36
N GLY A 103 -9.48 23.00 -28.52
CA GLY A 103 -8.36 22.90 -29.43
C GLY A 103 -8.48 23.84 -30.61
N LYS A 104 -7.38 23.97 -31.30
CA LYS A 104 -7.25 24.68 -32.57
C LYS A 104 -6.75 23.70 -33.60
N THR A 105 -7.33 23.73 -34.81
CA THR A 105 -6.93 22.90 -35.94
C THR A 105 -6.55 23.82 -37.09
N ALA A 106 -5.40 23.57 -37.69
CA ALA A 106 -4.96 24.31 -38.88
C ALA A 106 -5.57 23.69 -40.15
N ALA A 107 -6.08 24.51 -41.02
CA ALA A 107 -6.53 24.11 -42.36
C ALA A 107 -5.43 24.46 -43.37
N LYS A 108 -4.84 23.42 -43.95
CA LYS A 108 -3.76 23.58 -44.95
C LYS A 108 -4.30 24.11 -46.26
N SER A 109 -3.68 25.20 -46.76
CA SER A 109 -3.92 25.70 -48.13
C SER A 109 -2.89 25.13 -49.09
N GLN A 110 -3.22 25.02 -50.35
CA GLN A 110 -2.34 24.49 -51.41
C GLN A 110 -2.37 25.35 -52.64
N VAL A 111 -1.21 25.74 -53.12
CA VAL A 111 -1.01 26.37 -54.42
C VAL A 111 -0.09 25.48 -55.25
N ASN A 112 -0.68 24.67 -56.14
CA ASN A 112 0.04 23.74 -57.01
C ASN A 112 -0.22 24.12 -58.49
N ALA A 113 0.80 24.61 -59.15
CA ALA A 113 0.69 25.00 -60.55
C ALA A 113 1.42 24.02 -61.49
N GLY A 114 0.85 23.74 -62.65
CA GLY A 114 1.53 22.99 -63.73
C GLY A 114 2.67 23.78 -64.42
N GLY A 115 2.64 25.11 -64.27
CA GLY A 115 3.67 26.04 -64.72
C GLY A 115 4.57 26.53 -63.60
N LYS A 116 4.99 27.77 -63.69
CA LYS A 116 5.78 28.50 -62.68
C LYS A 116 4.87 29.16 -61.66
N VAL A 117 5.27 29.14 -60.35
CA VAL A 117 4.66 29.94 -59.31
C VAL A 117 5.63 31.10 -58.99
N ASN A 118 5.19 32.33 -59.11
CA ASN A 118 5.93 33.52 -58.72
C ASN A 118 5.09 34.30 -57.70
N ILE A 119 5.63 34.47 -56.48
CA ILE A 119 5.02 35.28 -55.44
C ILE A 119 6.01 36.42 -55.17
N VAL A 120 5.54 37.65 -55.32
CA VAL A 120 6.39 38.84 -55.19
C VAL A 120 5.72 39.88 -54.30
N ALA A 121 6.42 40.35 -53.31
CA ALA A 121 6.03 41.44 -52.40
C ALA A 121 7.08 42.57 -52.45
N THR A 122 6.79 43.63 -53.18
CA THR A 122 7.72 44.72 -53.38
C THR A 122 7.06 46.11 -53.30
N GLY A 123 7.84 47.17 -53.13
CA GLY A 123 7.39 48.58 -53.20
C GLY A 123 6.95 49.17 -51.85
N ALA A 124 6.86 48.40 -50.77
CA ALA A 124 6.53 48.92 -49.44
C ALA A 124 7.69 48.78 -48.43
N GLY A 125 8.90 48.52 -48.93
CA GLY A 125 10.09 48.36 -48.08
C GLY A 125 9.90 47.28 -47.01
N LYS A 126 10.08 47.65 -45.76
CA LYS A 126 9.93 46.69 -44.60
C LYS A 126 8.51 46.09 -44.43
N ALA A 127 7.52 46.65 -45.11
CA ALA A 127 6.16 46.05 -45.10
C ALA A 127 5.95 45.02 -46.21
N SER A 128 6.90 44.88 -47.15
CA SER A 128 6.87 43.92 -48.25
C SER A 128 7.34 42.54 -47.79
N ASN A 129 6.47 41.78 -47.12
CA ASN A 129 6.73 40.45 -46.60
C ASN A 129 5.91 39.38 -47.32
N ILE A 130 6.47 38.19 -47.43
CA ILE A 130 5.75 36.99 -47.82
C ILE A 130 5.61 36.08 -46.61
N THR A 131 4.40 35.62 -46.29
CA THR A 131 4.15 34.63 -45.22
C THR A 131 3.38 33.44 -45.77
N ILE A 132 3.98 32.27 -45.66
CA ILE A 132 3.35 30.96 -45.99
C ILE A 132 3.32 30.19 -44.70
N GLN A 133 2.10 29.97 -44.17
CA GLN A 133 1.92 29.31 -42.88
C GLN A 133 1.05 28.06 -43.02
N GLY A 134 1.55 26.88 -42.61
CA GLY A 134 0.86 25.63 -42.67
C GLY A 134 0.32 25.30 -44.04
N SER A 135 1.03 25.65 -45.14
CA SER A 135 0.51 25.61 -46.51
C SER A 135 1.56 25.18 -47.52
N ASP A 136 1.16 24.57 -48.59
CA ASP A 136 2.04 24.11 -49.65
C ASP A 136 1.99 25.08 -50.86
N VAL A 137 3.14 25.40 -51.39
CA VAL A 137 3.28 26.26 -52.60
C VAL A 137 4.30 25.64 -53.54
N SER A 138 3.86 25.18 -54.72
CA SER A 138 4.77 24.59 -55.71
C SER A 138 4.37 24.84 -57.15
N GLY A 139 5.38 25.05 -58.02
CA GLY A 139 5.26 25.14 -59.46
C GLY A 139 6.09 24.05 -60.14
N LYS A 140 5.48 23.22 -61.02
CA LYS A 140 6.22 22.15 -61.71
C LYS A 140 7.33 22.67 -62.63
N GLN A 141 7.29 23.94 -63.03
CA GLN A 141 8.32 24.56 -63.88
C GLN A 141 9.19 25.55 -63.10
N GLY A 142 8.99 25.64 -61.78
CA GLY A 142 9.77 26.49 -60.86
C GLY A 142 8.93 27.27 -59.89
N THR A 143 9.49 27.53 -58.70
CA THR A 143 8.87 28.32 -57.65
C THR A 143 9.79 29.47 -57.29
N PHE A 144 9.30 30.69 -57.34
CA PHE A 144 10.02 31.91 -57.01
C PHE A 144 9.28 32.70 -55.92
N LEU A 145 9.98 32.99 -54.84
CA LEU A 145 9.51 33.89 -53.79
C LEU A 145 10.46 35.09 -53.73
N GLY A 146 9.94 36.32 -53.92
CA GLY A 146 10.74 37.54 -53.84
C GLY A 146 10.08 38.58 -52.95
N ALA A 147 10.80 39.09 -51.96
CA ALA A 147 10.31 40.14 -51.06
C ALA A 147 11.34 41.20 -50.83
N ASP A 148 10.91 42.50 -50.76
CA ASP A 148 11.83 43.59 -50.37
C ASP A 148 12.28 43.45 -48.90
N ASN A 149 11.50 42.79 -48.05
CA ASN A 149 11.84 42.48 -46.68
C ASN A 149 11.82 40.95 -46.42
N ASP A 150 11.01 40.41 -45.51
CA ASP A 150 11.13 39.05 -45.04
C ASP A 150 10.27 38.02 -45.81
N ILE A 151 10.80 36.81 -45.91
CA ILE A 151 10.06 35.64 -46.38
C ILE A 151 9.95 34.66 -45.22
N ASN A 152 8.69 34.45 -44.74
CA ASN A 152 8.38 33.59 -43.62
C ASN A 152 7.67 32.33 -44.11
N ILE A 153 8.31 31.17 -44.01
CA ILE A 153 7.78 29.86 -44.34
C ILE A 153 7.68 29.13 -43.02
N THR A 154 6.48 29.11 -42.44
CA THR A 154 6.28 28.67 -41.04
C THR A 154 5.24 27.58 -40.95
N ALA A 155 5.41 26.69 -39.97
CA ALA A 155 4.37 25.75 -39.61
C ALA A 155 3.18 26.41 -38.90
N ALA A 156 2.00 25.85 -39.07
CA ALA A 156 0.82 26.24 -38.31
C ALA A 156 0.65 25.39 -37.06
N GLU A 157 0.46 26.06 -35.92
CA GLU A 157 0.26 25.39 -34.65
C GLU A 157 -1.18 24.82 -34.54
N GLN A 158 -1.27 23.60 -34.09
CA GLN A 158 -2.50 22.94 -33.66
C GLN A 158 -2.41 22.59 -32.19
N THR A 159 -3.48 22.78 -31.45
CA THR A 159 -3.52 22.46 -30.04
C THR A 159 -4.74 21.62 -29.71
N HIS A 160 -4.56 20.64 -28.83
CA HIS A 160 -5.63 19.86 -28.26
C HIS A 160 -5.44 19.77 -26.74
N LYS A 161 -6.48 20.13 -25.97
CA LYS A 161 -6.48 20.05 -24.51
C LYS A 161 -7.69 19.28 -24.04
N GLU A 162 -7.45 18.29 -23.19
CA GLU A 162 -8.48 17.49 -22.53
C GLU A 162 -8.36 17.66 -21.01
N ARG A 163 -9.49 17.90 -20.37
CA ARG A 163 -9.63 17.92 -18.92
C ARG A 163 -10.80 17.04 -18.54
N SER A 164 -10.49 15.90 -17.91
CA SER A 164 -11.50 14.96 -17.48
C SER A 164 -11.51 14.75 -15.98
N THR A 165 -12.69 14.61 -15.40
CA THR A 165 -12.89 14.24 -13.99
C THR A 165 -13.97 13.17 -13.91
N ASN A 166 -13.75 12.20 -13.06
CA ASN A 166 -14.75 11.18 -12.76
C ASN A 166 -14.99 11.05 -11.26
N LYS A 167 -16.22 10.76 -10.88
CA LYS A 167 -16.63 10.48 -9.51
C LYS A 167 -17.62 9.33 -9.55
N SER A 168 -17.48 8.41 -8.62
CA SER A 168 -18.46 7.34 -8.42
C SER A 168 -18.76 7.16 -6.94
N SER A 169 -19.96 6.77 -6.63
CA SER A 169 -20.37 6.35 -5.29
C SER A 169 -21.46 5.31 -5.42
N GLY A 170 -21.45 4.35 -4.53
CA GLY A 170 -22.46 3.32 -4.46
C GLY A 170 -22.70 2.89 -3.04
N PHE A 171 -23.88 2.36 -2.83
CA PHE A 171 -24.27 1.75 -1.57
C PHE A 171 -25.10 0.52 -1.89
N ASN A 172 -24.98 -0.50 -1.06
CA ASN A 172 -25.80 -1.69 -1.13
C ASN A 172 -26.22 -2.13 0.27
N ALA A 173 -27.45 -2.62 0.37
CA ALA A 173 -27.98 -3.26 1.57
C ALA A 173 -28.72 -4.52 1.15
N GLY A 174 -28.52 -5.62 1.85
CA GLY A 174 -29.11 -6.88 1.48
C GLY A 174 -29.42 -7.75 2.70
N VAL A 175 -30.33 -8.69 2.48
CA VAL A 175 -30.67 -9.75 3.44
C VAL A 175 -30.34 -11.07 2.78
N ALA A 176 -29.56 -11.88 3.47
CA ALA A 176 -29.28 -13.25 3.09
C ALA A 176 -30.11 -14.17 3.99
N ILE A 177 -30.78 -15.14 3.37
CA ILE A 177 -31.56 -16.16 4.05
C ILE A 177 -31.00 -17.51 3.64
N LYS A 178 -30.65 -18.34 4.59
CA LYS A 178 -30.28 -19.74 4.38
C LYS A 178 -31.23 -20.64 5.14
N VAL A 179 -31.68 -21.69 4.52
CA VAL A 179 -32.52 -22.70 5.12
C VAL A 179 -31.65 -23.93 5.39
N SER A 180 -31.20 -24.09 6.63
CA SER A 180 -30.47 -25.27 7.10
C SER A 180 -30.78 -25.42 8.58
N ASN A 181 -31.47 -26.46 8.96
CA ASN A 181 -31.94 -26.71 10.35
C ASN A 181 -32.63 -25.50 11.02
N GLY A 182 -33.34 -24.70 10.21
CA GLY A 182 -34.02 -23.48 10.64
C GLY A 182 -33.74 -22.31 9.69
N VAL A 183 -34.58 -21.28 9.72
CA VAL A 183 -34.42 -20.08 8.91
C VAL A 183 -33.37 -19.16 9.54
N ALA A 184 -32.36 -18.87 8.79
CA ALA A 184 -31.28 -17.99 9.18
C ALA A 184 -31.26 -16.70 8.34
N ALA A 185 -31.16 -15.55 8.96
CA ALA A 185 -31.07 -14.27 8.26
C ALA A 185 -29.77 -13.54 8.59
N GLY A 186 -29.17 -12.92 7.56
CA GLY A 186 -28.03 -12.01 7.71
C GLY A 186 -28.28 -10.70 6.99
N ILE A 187 -27.81 -9.60 7.53
CA ILE A 187 -27.90 -8.28 6.93
C ILE A 187 -26.53 -7.83 6.48
N THR A 188 -26.42 -7.44 5.20
CA THR A 188 -25.19 -6.88 4.63
C THR A 188 -25.43 -5.42 4.27
N VAL A 189 -24.50 -4.55 4.65
CA VAL A 189 -24.46 -3.16 4.22
C VAL A 189 -23.06 -2.88 3.69
N GLY A 190 -22.98 -2.24 2.53
CA GLY A 190 -21.71 -1.87 1.92
C GLY A 190 -21.77 -0.56 1.16
N GLY A 191 -20.60 -0.02 0.87
CA GLY A 191 -20.49 1.18 0.05
C GLY A 191 -19.15 1.29 -0.64
N ASN A 192 -19.15 2.09 -1.71
CA ASN A 192 -17.94 2.41 -2.45
C ASN A 192 -17.90 3.88 -2.85
N ARG A 193 -16.69 4.40 -3.02
CA ARG A 193 -16.47 5.75 -3.55
C ARG A 193 -15.21 5.75 -4.42
N GLY A 194 -15.36 6.34 -5.60
CA GLY A 194 -14.27 6.54 -6.54
C GLY A 194 -14.14 8.00 -6.94
N LYS A 195 -12.93 8.41 -7.25
CA LYS A 195 -12.64 9.70 -7.88
C LYS A 195 -11.38 9.62 -8.74
N GLY A 196 -11.39 10.39 -9.82
CA GLY A 196 -10.23 10.48 -10.68
C GLY A 196 -10.24 11.73 -11.55
N TYR A 197 -9.12 11.94 -12.21
CA TYR A 197 -8.98 12.95 -13.24
C TYR A 197 -7.97 12.49 -14.29
N GLY A 198 -8.08 13.05 -15.50
CA GLY A 198 -7.12 12.91 -16.58
C GLY A 198 -6.99 14.24 -17.33
N ASN A 199 -5.79 14.76 -17.42
CA ASN A 199 -5.47 16.01 -18.10
C ASN A 199 -4.44 15.74 -19.18
N GLY A 200 -4.77 16.05 -20.42
CA GLY A 200 -3.90 15.95 -21.58
C GLY A 200 -3.75 17.30 -22.26
N ASP A 201 -2.54 17.63 -22.66
CA ASP A 201 -2.20 18.79 -23.51
C ASP A 201 -1.34 18.29 -24.65
N GLU A 202 -1.74 18.64 -25.89
CA GLU A 202 -1.03 18.28 -27.10
C GLU A 202 -0.88 19.51 -27.97
N THR A 203 0.31 19.69 -28.53
CA THR A 203 0.62 20.69 -29.54
C THR A 203 1.32 20.00 -30.69
N THR A 204 0.79 20.15 -31.90
CA THR A 204 1.38 19.62 -33.14
C THR A 204 1.50 20.72 -34.17
N TYR A 205 2.34 20.49 -35.16
CA TYR A 205 2.63 21.50 -36.20
C TYR A 205 2.31 20.93 -37.57
N VAL A 206 1.61 21.73 -38.38
CA VAL A 206 1.38 21.46 -39.79
C VAL A 206 2.41 22.23 -40.57
N ALA A 207 3.40 21.54 -41.12
CA ALA A 207 4.51 22.17 -41.87
C ALA A 207 4.04 22.81 -43.18
N SER A 208 4.70 23.86 -43.58
CA SER A 208 4.64 24.41 -44.96
C SER A 208 5.71 23.74 -45.81
N HIS A 209 5.36 23.46 -47.07
CA HIS A 209 6.30 22.97 -48.08
C HIS A 209 6.32 23.91 -49.25
N VAL A 210 7.50 24.43 -49.57
CA VAL A 210 7.68 25.35 -50.71
C VAL A 210 8.59 24.70 -51.73
N GLY A 211 8.15 24.68 -52.97
CA GLY A 211 8.87 24.13 -54.10
C GLY A 211 8.52 22.70 -54.45
N ASP A 212 9.01 22.25 -55.60
CA ASP A 212 8.84 20.91 -56.18
C ASP A 212 10.22 20.27 -56.40
N SER A 213 10.40 19.01 -55.96
CA SER A 213 11.67 18.28 -56.13
C SER A 213 12.16 18.14 -57.58
N GLN A 214 11.29 18.37 -58.56
CA GLN A 214 11.59 18.23 -59.99
C GLN A 214 11.91 19.60 -60.64
N SER A 215 11.77 20.73 -59.91
CA SER A 215 11.94 22.05 -60.46
C SER A 215 12.83 22.95 -59.60
N LYS A 216 13.25 24.06 -60.13
CA LYS A 216 14.09 25.03 -59.40
C LYS A 216 13.23 25.84 -58.41
N THR A 217 13.70 26.01 -57.19
CA THR A 217 13.11 26.89 -56.17
C THR A 217 14.09 28.02 -55.84
N VAL A 218 13.60 29.26 -55.88
CA VAL A 218 14.38 30.45 -55.58
C VAL A 218 13.71 31.28 -54.49
N ILE A 219 14.45 31.62 -53.44
CA ILE A 219 14.05 32.50 -52.37
C ILE A 219 14.97 33.74 -52.39
N GLN A 220 14.38 34.91 -52.56
CA GLN A 220 15.08 36.16 -52.59
C GLN A 220 14.43 37.15 -51.61
N ALA A 221 15.04 37.33 -50.42
CA ALA A 221 14.58 38.22 -49.38
C ALA A 221 15.56 39.40 -49.24
N GLY A 222 15.04 40.61 -49.21
CA GLY A 222 15.83 41.76 -48.84
C GLY A 222 16.17 41.82 -47.34
N GLY A 223 15.36 41.23 -46.53
CA GLY A 223 15.55 40.97 -45.10
C GLY A 223 15.83 39.48 -44.80
N ASP A 224 15.06 38.87 -43.93
CA ASP A 224 15.27 37.51 -43.43
C ASP A 224 14.50 36.45 -44.23
N ALA A 225 15.11 35.31 -44.41
CA ALA A 225 14.45 34.06 -44.86
C ALA A 225 14.28 33.14 -43.66
N ASN A 226 13.04 33.00 -43.18
CA ASN A 226 12.68 32.20 -42.01
C ASN A 226 12.00 30.91 -42.45
N ILE A 227 12.56 29.74 -42.11
CA ILE A 227 12.04 28.41 -42.38
C ILE A 227 11.80 27.72 -41.06
N ILE A 228 10.62 27.90 -40.47
CA ILE A 228 10.31 27.47 -39.11
C ILE A 228 9.33 26.31 -39.14
N GLY A 229 9.75 25.11 -38.71
CA GLY A 229 8.97 23.88 -38.74
C GLY A 229 8.53 23.52 -40.15
N SER A 230 9.26 23.89 -41.19
CA SER A 230 8.83 23.86 -42.60
C SER A 230 9.99 23.45 -43.52
N GLN A 231 9.67 23.09 -44.76
CA GLN A 231 10.65 22.60 -45.73
C GLN A 231 10.62 23.38 -47.04
N VAL A 232 11.80 23.69 -47.56
CA VAL A 232 11.99 24.18 -48.92
C VAL A 232 12.60 23.08 -49.77
N LYS A 233 11.95 22.74 -50.87
CA LYS A 233 12.32 21.65 -51.79
C LYS A 233 12.59 22.17 -53.19
N GLY A 234 13.50 21.54 -53.90
CA GLY A 234 13.76 21.85 -55.30
C GLY A 234 14.73 20.88 -55.92
N LYS A 235 14.68 20.67 -57.27
CA LYS A 235 15.78 20.05 -58.00
C LYS A 235 17.10 20.82 -57.76
N ARG A 236 16.99 22.16 -57.81
CA ARG A 236 17.96 23.15 -57.33
C ARG A 236 17.28 24.14 -56.39
N VAL A 237 17.92 24.47 -55.24
CA VAL A 237 17.42 25.50 -54.34
C VAL A 237 18.42 26.66 -54.25
N GLU A 238 17.96 27.89 -54.51
CA GLU A 238 18.77 29.10 -54.36
C GLU A 238 18.15 29.98 -53.28
N VAL A 239 18.99 30.47 -52.35
CA VAL A 239 18.58 31.39 -51.27
C VAL A 239 19.54 32.57 -51.17
N ASN A 240 18.97 33.78 -51.31
CA ASN A 240 19.67 35.05 -51.05
C ASN A 240 18.85 35.82 -50.01
N ALA A 241 19.48 36.18 -48.87
CA ALA A 241 18.82 36.89 -47.77
C ALA A 241 19.88 37.63 -46.90
N GLN A 242 19.40 38.51 -46.02
CA GLN A 242 20.28 39.02 -44.95
C GLN A 242 20.58 37.91 -43.95
N ASN A 243 19.54 37.30 -43.40
CA ASN A 243 19.68 36.19 -42.48
C ASN A 243 18.88 34.99 -42.99
N LEU A 244 19.39 33.77 -42.72
CA LEU A 244 18.71 32.51 -42.95
C LEU A 244 18.52 31.82 -41.61
N ASN A 245 17.27 31.73 -41.16
CA ASN A 245 16.89 31.08 -39.91
C ASN A 245 16.14 29.77 -40.23
N ILE A 246 16.68 28.66 -39.81
CA ILE A 246 16.02 27.32 -39.96
C ILE A 246 15.85 26.70 -38.61
N GLU A 247 14.61 26.58 -38.15
CA GLU A 247 14.26 26.01 -36.86
C GLU A 247 13.25 24.88 -37.00
N SER A 248 13.60 23.71 -36.51
CA SER A 248 12.66 22.60 -36.36
C SER A 248 11.78 22.79 -35.12
N LEU A 249 10.52 22.43 -35.24
CA LEU A 249 9.56 22.50 -34.13
C LEU A 249 9.22 21.10 -33.60
N GLN A 250 9.10 20.98 -32.29
CA GLN A 250 8.73 19.71 -31.66
C GLN A 250 7.21 19.63 -31.47
N ASP A 251 6.60 18.55 -31.95
CA ASP A 251 5.30 18.16 -31.49
C ASP A 251 5.43 17.73 -30.01
N THR A 252 4.52 18.19 -29.16
CA THR A 252 4.53 17.90 -27.74
C THR A 252 3.22 17.30 -27.29
N ALA A 253 3.29 16.33 -26.36
CA ALA A 253 2.12 15.75 -25.74
C ALA A 253 2.41 15.43 -24.28
N THR A 254 1.60 15.96 -23.37
CA THR A 254 1.68 15.65 -21.95
C THR A 254 0.38 15.05 -21.44
N TYR A 255 0.48 14.13 -20.48
CA TYR A 255 -0.67 13.56 -19.81
C TYR A 255 -0.42 13.38 -18.32
N LYS A 256 -1.42 13.70 -17.50
CA LYS A 256 -1.43 13.46 -16.06
C LYS A 256 -2.78 12.89 -15.64
N GLY A 257 -2.79 11.65 -15.17
CA GLY A 257 -3.97 10.94 -14.71
C GLY A 257 -3.81 10.40 -13.30
N LYS A 258 -4.92 10.36 -12.56
CA LYS A 258 -5.00 9.73 -11.23
C LYS A 258 -6.38 9.16 -11.01
N GLN A 259 -6.43 7.93 -10.48
CA GLN A 259 -7.64 7.25 -10.06
C GLN A 259 -7.50 6.79 -8.61
N MET A 260 -8.60 6.81 -7.86
CA MET A 260 -8.67 6.31 -6.50
C MET A 260 -10.05 5.71 -6.24
N ASN A 261 -10.08 4.50 -5.69
CA ASN A 261 -11.31 3.81 -5.32
C ASN A 261 -11.18 3.25 -3.90
N VAL A 262 -12.24 3.37 -3.13
CA VAL A 262 -12.39 2.83 -1.77
C VAL A 262 -13.70 2.07 -1.70
N SER A 263 -13.71 0.89 -1.10
CA SER A 263 -14.94 0.16 -0.80
C SER A 263 -14.88 -0.48 0.58
N GLY A 264 -16.05 -0.72 1.15
CA GLY A 264 -16.19 -1.45 2.41
C GLY A 264 -17.57 -2.06 2.54
N SER A 265 -17.66 -3.17 3.27
CA SER A 265 -18.92 -3.83 3.59
C SER A 265 -18.86 -4.48 4.97
N VAL A 266 -20.03 -4.57 5.60
CA VAL A 266 -20.23 -5.29 6.86
C VAL A 266 -21.45 -6.20 6.70
N THR A 267 -21.29 -7.44 7.14
CA THR A 267 -22.38 -8.41 7.20
C THR A 267 -22.55 -8.86 8.64
N VAL A 268 -23.78 -8.83 9.14
CA VAL A 268 -24.17 -9.36 10.45
C VAL A 268 -25.20 -10.44 10.22
N GLY A 269 -24.91 -11.61 10.70
CA GLY A 269 -25.81 -12.78 10.60
C GLY A 269 -25.58 -13.68 11.79
N TYR A 270 -25.19 -14.92 11.59
CA TYR A 270 -24.70 -15.82 12.65
C TYR A 270 -23.25 -15.53 13.05
N GLY A 271 -22.84 -14.36 12.98
CA GLY A 271 -21.55 -13.80 13.22
C GLY A 271 -21.45 -12.45 12.52
N VAL A 272 -20.27 -11.94 12.43
CA VAL A 272 -19.97 -10.67 11.76
C VAL A 272 -18.84 -10.88 10.79
N SER A 273 -18.97 -10.32 9.59
CA SER A 273 -17.85 -10.15 8.69
C SER A 273 -17.77 -8.69 8.22
N ALA A 274 -16.56 -8.17 8.10
CA ALA A 274 -16.30 -6.85 7.56
C ALA A 274 -15.12 -6.92 6.60
N GLY A 275 -15.21 -6.18 5.51
CA GLY A 275 -14.14 -6.13 4.53
C GLY A 275 -14.06 -4.79 3.83
N GLY A 276 -12.89 -4.48 3.28
CA GLY A 276 -12.71 -3.25 2.53
C GLY A 276 -11.54 -3.32 1.56
N SER A 277 -11.54 -2.38 0.61
CA SER A 277 -10.44 -2.23 -0.33
C SER A 277 -10.11 -0.77 -0.61
N TYR A 278 -8.87 -0.51 -0.94
CA TYR A 278 -8.38 0.77 -1.40
C TYR A 278 -7.49 0.55 -2.62
N ASN A 279 -7.76 1.27 -3.71
CA ASN A 279 -6.97 1.22 -4.93
C ASN A 279 -6.63 2.64 -5.39
N LYS A 280 -5.41 2.83 -5.89
CA LYS A 280 -4.93 4.10 -6.41
C LYS A 280 -4.02 3.85 -7.60
N SER A 281 -4.22 4.59 -8.69
CA SER A 281 -3.32 4.61 -9.84
C SER A 281 -2.93 6.03 -10.24
N LYS A 282 -1.78 6.13 -10.90
CA LYS A 282 -1.26 7.34 -11.51
C LYS A 282 -0.68 6.99 -12.86
N VAL A 283 -0.90 7.85 -13.85
CA VAL A 283 -0.32 7.77 -15.19
C VAL A 283 0.20 9.14 -15.56
N ASN A 284 1.44 9.21 -16.02
CA ASN A 284 2.05 10.42 -16.53
C ASN A 284 2.71 10.11 -17.87
N ALA A 285 2.67 11.07 -18.80
CA ALA A 285 3.42 11.00 -20.04
C ALA A 285 3.95 12.38 -20.41
N ASP A 286 5.08 12.38 -21.07
CA ASP A 286 5.76 13.57 -21.58
C ASP A 286 6.51 13.23 -22.87
N HIS A 287 6.06 13.82 -23.97
CA HIS A 287 6.60 13.62 -25.30
C HIS A 287 6.94 14.96 -25.91
N ALA A 288 8.12 15.07 -26.48
CA ALA A 288 8.53 16.16 -27.34
C ALA A 288 9.44 15.62 -28.43
N SER A 289 9.03 15.74 -29.68
CA SER A 289 9.82 15.23 -30.81
C SER A 289 9.59 16.06 -32.06
N VAL A 290 10.66 16.33 -32.77
CA VAL A 290 10.58 16.89 -34.13
C VAL A 290 9.97 15.83 -35.04
N ASN A 291 8.76 16.12 -35.51
CA ASN A 291 8.04 15.21 -36.41
C ASN A 291 8.53 15.36 -37.85
N GLU A 292 8.76 16.60 -38.27
CA GLU A 292 9.26 16.95 -39.59
C GLU A 292 10.38 17.97 -39.47
N GLN A 293 11.63 17.59 -39.80
CA GLN A 293 12.81 18.43 -39.66
C GLN A 293 12.74 19.57 -40.64
N ALA A 294 12.87 20.81 -40.14
CA ALA A 294 12.92 22.00 -40.95
C ALA A 294 14.19 22.04 -41.77
N GLY A 295 14.09 22.50 -43.00
CA GLY A 295 15.30 22.54 -43.80
C GLY A 295 15.12 22.90 -45.27
N ILE A 296 16.26 22.85 -45.95
CA ILE A 296 16.40 22.99 -47.40
C ILE A 296 16.81 21.62 -47.95
N TYR A 297 15.99 21.10 -48.86
CA TYR A 297 16.12 19.75 -49.44
C TYR A 297 16.26 19.85 -50.94
N ALA A 298 17.49 19.87 -51.42
CA ALA A 298 17.81 19.99 -52.83
C ALA A 298 18.01 18.61 -53.51
N GLY A 299 17.66 18.50 -54.76
CA GLY A 299 17.87 17.35 -55.60
C GLY A 299 19.27 17.33 -56.25
N ASP A 300 19.35 16.70 -57.45
CA ASP A 300 20.59 16.44 -58.16
C ASP A 300 21.31 17.74 -58.73
N GLU A 301 20.64 18.87 -58.68
CA GLU A 301 21.26 20.16 -59.06
C GLU A 301 21.75 20.98 -57.89
N GLY A 302 21.63 20.40 -56.63
CA GLY A 302 22.17 20.95 -55.40
C GLY A 302 21.57 22.30 -55.00
N TYR A 303 22.28 23.01 -54.17
CA TYR A 303 21.86 24.33 -53.65
C TYR A 303 22.93 25.39 -53.77
N ASP A 304 22.49 26.65 -53.78
CA ASP A 304 23.36 27.84 -53.74
C ASP A 304 22.75 28.83 -52.73
N ILE A 305 23.43 28.98 -51.59
CA ILE A 305 22.96 29.76 -50.46
C ILE A 305 24.00 30.87 -50.20
N ASN A 306 23.54 32.12 -50.23
CA ASN A 306 24.38 33.31 -49.97
C ASN A 306 23.66 34.28 -49.03
N VAL A 307 24.12 34.33 -47.76
CA VAL A 307 23.49 35.13 -46.71
C VAL A 307 24.53 35.77 -45.81
N ASN A 308 24.14 36.77 -44.99
CA ASN A 308 25.08 37.41 -44.06
C ASN A 308 25.16 36.70 -42.72
N HIS A 309 24.05 36.07 -42.26
CA HIS A 309 24.05 35.25 -41.06
C HIS A 309 23.16 34.02 -41.26
N THR A 310 23.59 32.90 -40.68
CA THR A 310 22.77 31.68 -40.65
C THR A 310 22.58 31.23 -39.21
N ASP A 311 21.34 30.92 -38.81
CA ASP A 311 21.03 30.24 -37.55
C ASP A 311 20.31 28.94 -37.83
N LEU A 312 20.86 27.82 -37.33
CA LEU A 312 20.27 26.49 -37.46
C LEU A 312 19.94 25.94 -36.08
N LYS A 313 18.67 25.70 -35.79
CA LYS A 313 18.21 25.01 -34.60
C LYS A 313 17.49 23.71 -35.00
N GLY A 314 18.20 22.59 -34.93
CA GLY A 314 17.73 21.33 -35.50
C GLY A 314 17.49 21.42 -37.00
N GLY A 315 18.08 22.38 -37.68
CA GLY A 315 17.87 22.71 -39.10
C GLY A 315 18.81 21.93 -40.03
N LEU A 316 18.30 21.46 -41.16
CA LEU A 316 19.08 20.68 -42.13
C LEU A 316 19.14 21.41 -43.49
N ILE A 317 20.32 21.49 -44.04
CA ILE A 317 20.55 21.91 -45.44
C ILE A 317 21.19 20.71 -46.14
N THR A 318 20.47 20.08 -47.06
CA THR A 318 20.92 18.81 -47.67
C THR A 318 20.58 18.73 -49.14
N SER A 319 21.30 17.86 -49.85
CA SER A 319 21.08 17.50 -51.25
C SER A 319 21.24 15.98 -51.46
N THR A 320 21.06 15.54 -52.70
CA THR A 320 21.47 14.18 -53.09
C THR A 320 22.99 14.04 -52.98
N GLN A 321 23.49 12.82 -52.77
CA GLN A 321 24.92 12.49 -52.78
C GLN A 321 25.54 12.87 -54.14
N LYS A 322 24.82 12.66 -55.22
CA LYS A 322 25.24 13.02 -56.58
C LYS A 322 25.53 14.52 -56.71
N ALA A 323 24.68 15.40 -56.20
CA ALA A 323 24.91 16.84 -56.22
C ALA A 323 26.17 17.24 -55.44
N GLU A 324 26.44 16.56 -54.30
CA GLU A 324 27.67 16.80 -53.53
C GLU A 324 28.91 16.30 -54.27
N ASP A 325 28.88 15.12 -54.86
CA ASP A 325 30.01 14.52 -55.60
C ASP A 325 30.35 15.36 -56.85
N GLU A 326 29.36 15.89 -57.50
CA GLU A 326 29.51 16.76 -58.67
C GLU A 326 29.85 18.22 -58.28
N GLY A 327 29.99 18.56 -56.97
CA GLY A 327 30.36 19.90 -56.50
C GLY A 327 29.31 20.99 -56.76
N LYS A 328 28.02 20.63 -56.88
CA LYS A 328 26.90 21.54 -57.17
C LYS A 328 26.37 22.28 -55.95
N ASN A 329 26.80 21.91 -54.76
CA ASN A 329 26.43 22.57 -53.54
C ASN A 329 27.36 23.73 -53.24
N ARG A 330 26.79 24.89 -52.87
CA ARG A 330 27.50 26.03 -52.37
C ARG A 330 26.76 26.65 -51.18
N PHE A 331 27.48 26.79 -50.06
CA PHE A 331 26.96 27.47 -48.87
C PHE A 331 27.93 28.59 -48.47
N SER A 332 27.51 29.83 -48.55
CA SER A 332 28.29 30.99 -48.17
C SER A 332 27.52 31.89 -47.22
N THR A 333 28.06 32.11 -46.05
CA THR A 333 27.47 32.93 -44.99
C THR A 333 28.50 33.88 -44.39
N GLY A 334 28.07 35.02 -43.85
CA GLY A 334 28.96 35.88 -43.07
C GLY A 334 29.35 35.23 -41.75
N THR A 335 28.38 34.79 -40.99
CA THR A 335 28.53 34.04 -39.72
C THR A 335 27.48 32.96 -39.61
N ILE A 336 27.70 31.95 -38.73
CA ILE A 336 26.74 30.87 -38.46
C ILE A 336 26.68 30.53 -36.98
N THR A 337 25.47 30.34 -36.50
CA THR A 337 25.18 29.70 -35.21
C THR A 337 24.36 28.41 -35.42
N HIS A 338 24.55 27.44 -34.58
CA HIS A 338 23.76 26.21 -34.65
C HIS A 338 23.55 25.59 -33.28
N SER A 339 22.44 24.88 -33.12
CA SER A 339 22.14 24.04 -31.98
C SER A 339 21.29 22.84 -32.42
N ASP A 340 21.43 21.75 -31.72
CA ASP A 340 20.61 20.54 -31.87
C ASP A 340 19.35 20.61 -31.00
N ILE A 341 18.38 19.78 -31.27
CA ILE A 341 17.14 19.66 -30.49
C ILE A 341 17.09 18.28 -29.88
N GLU A 342 16.99 18.21 -28.54
CA GLU A 342 16.80 16.98 -27.79
C GLU A 342 15.32 16.53 -27.83
N ASN A 343 15.07 15.31 -28.28
CA ASN A 343 13.76 14.71 -28.33
C ASN A 343 13.62 13.70 -27.20
N HIS A 344 12.43 13.57 -26.65
CA HIS A 344 12.11 12.54 -25.67
C HIS A 344 10.68 12.05 -25.81
N SER A 345 10.46 10.80 -25.40
CA SER A 345 9.14 10.19 -25.31
C SER A 345 9.11 9.29 -24.08
N ASN A 346 8.48 9.75 -23.01
CA ASN A 346 8.50 9.11 -21.71
C ASN A 346 7.09 8.91 -21.21
N TYR A 347 6.80 7.74 -20.66
CA TYR A 347 5.61 7.57 -19.83
C TYR A 347 5.89 6.71 -18.60
N SER A 348 5.06 6.88 -17.58
CA SER A 348 5.07 6.05 -16.39
C SER A 348 3.67 5.88 -15.85
N GLY A 349 3.31 4.63 -15.61
CA GLY A 349 2.09 4.22 -14.91
C GLY A 349 2.44 3.50 -13.61
N SER A 350 1.69 3.74 -12.56
CA SER A 350 1.81 3.01 -11.29
C SER A 350 0.45 2.79 -10.67
N SER A 351 0.23 1.60 -10.11
CA SER A 351 -0.98 1.23 -9.41
C SER A 351 -0.66 0.53 -8.09
N PHE A 352 -1.43 0.83 -7.06
CA PHE A 352 -1.35 0.22 -5.75
C PHE A 352 -2.74 -0.15 -5.27
N GLY A 353 -2.88 -1.33 -4.68
CA GLY A 353 -4.12 -1.80 -4.09
C GLY A 353 -3.89 -2.54 -2.79
N VAL A 354 -4.82 -2.37 -1.85
CA VAL A 354 -4.87 -3.15 -0.63
C VAL A 354 -6.31 -3.56 -0.36
N SER A 355 -6.50 -4.79 0.09
CA SER A 355 -7.78 -5.26 0.60
C SER A 355 -7.59 -6.08 1.86
N GLY A 356 -8.61 -6.11 2.70
CA GLY A 356 -8.63 -6.93 3.89
C GLY A 356 -10.05 -7.24 4.31
N SER A 357 -10.22 -8.37 5.00
CA SER A 357 -11.48 -8.74 5.62
C SER A 357 -11.25 -9.45 6.95
N VAL A 358 -12.25 -9.38 7.79
CA VAL A 358 -12.34 -10.09 9.07
C VAL A 358 -13.70 -10.76 9.16
N ALA A 359 -13.72 -11.98 9.67
CA ALA A 359 -14.96 -12.71 9.94
C ALA A 359 -14.86 -13.42 11.30
N ALA A 360 -15.96 -13.42 12.05
CA ALA A 360 -16.09 -14.09 13.33
C ALA A 360 -17.47 -14.74 13.45
N ASN A 361 -17.53 -15.93 14.03
CA ASN A 361 -18.74 -16.70 14.23
C ASN A 361 -19.20 -16.57 15.69
N PHE A 362 -20.37 -16.00 15.93
CA PHE A 362 -20.96 -15.91 17.26
C PHE A 362 -22.47 -15.69 17.19
N ASP A 363 -23.15 -15.97 18.30
CA ASP A 363 -24.58 -15.77 18.40
C ASP A 363 -24.95 -14.29 18.25
N THR A 364 -25.90 -14.02 17.38
CA THR A 364 -26.46 -12.69 17.17
C THR A 364 -27.99 -12.75 17.31
N PRO A 365 -28.68 -11.62 17.36
CA PRO A 365 -30.15 -11.62 17.31
C PRO A 365 -30.76 -12.29 16.08
N PHE A 366 -29.96 -12.54 15.05
CA PHE A 366 -30.37 -13.13 13.77
C PHE A 366 -30.11 -14.63 13.67
N GLY A 367 -29.46 -15.25 14.66
CA GLY A 367 -29.22 -16.68 14.70
C GLY A 367 -28.17 -17.15 15.72
N LYS A 368 -28.28 -18.40 16.14
CA LYS A 368 -27.43 -18.97 17.20
C LYS A 368 -26.19 -19.73 16.71
N GLU A 369 -26.15 -20.17 15.48
CA GLU A 369 -24.97 -20.85 14.92
C GLU A 369 -24.82 -20.53 13.45
N GLY A 370 -23.64 -20.18 13.11
CA GLY A 370 -23.36 -19.46 12.05
C GLY A 370 -23.29 -19.91 10.65
N GLN A 371 -23.73 -19.04 9.83
CA GLN A 371 -23.21 -18.82 8.49
C GLN A 371 -21.96 -17.98 8.52
N ALA A 372 -21.27 -17.89 9.64
CA ALA A 372 -20.00 -17.23 9.68
C ALA A 372 -19.07 -17.87 8.67
N GLN A 373 -18.25 -17.03 8.10
CA GLN A 373 -17.26 -17.45 7.11
C GLN A 373 -16.14 -18.31 7.72
N SER A 374 -16.09 -18.40 9.06
CA SER A 374 -15.15 -19.26 9.76
C SER A 374 -15.51 -20.75 9.63
N SER A 375 -14.54 -21.51 9.16
CA SER A 375 -14.63 -22.97 9.06
C SER A 375 -13.89 -23.70 10.17
N LYS A 376 -13.44 -22.99 11.22
CA LYS A 376 -12.71 -23.61 12.31
C LYS A 376 -13.61 -24.46 13.18
N GLN A 377 -13.06 -25.60 13.60
CA GLN A 377 -13.69 -26.44 14.59
C GLN A 377 -13.43 -25.90 16.00
N ALA A 378 -14.42 -25.91 16.85
CA ALA A 378 -14.28 -25.53 18.25
C ALA A 378 -13.35 -26.49 18.99
N VAL A 379 -12.68 -25.99 20.00
CA VAL A 379 -11.90 -26.77 20.97
C VAL A 379 -12.42 -26.49 22.37
N ASP A 380 -12.28 -27.45 23.25
CA ASP A 380 -12.57 -27.28 24.68
C ASP A 380 -11.42 -26.53 25.39
N ASP A 381 -11.55 -26.26 26.67
CA ASP A 381 -10.53 -25.61 27.49
C ASP A 381 -9.22 -26.41 27.54
N ASP A 382 -9.26 -27.68 27.21
CA ASP A 382 -8.14 -28.62 27.18
C ASP A 382 -7.51 -28.72 25.78
N GLY A 383 -8.09 -28.04 24.76
CA GLY A 383 -7.60 -28.03 23.39
C GLY A 383 -8.08 -29.21 22.54
N ASN A 384 -8.99 -30.04 23.06
CA ASN A 384 -9.58 -31.17 22.32
C ASN A 384 -10.66 -30.66 21.35
N LEU A 385 -10.70 -31.23 20.14
CA LEU A 385 -11.71 -30.89 19.15
C LEU A 385 -13.11 -31.26 19.65
N ILE A 386 -14.06 -30.34 19.54
CA ILE A 386 -15.44 -30.52 19.96
C ILE A 386 -16.28 -30.97 18.77
N TYR A 387 -17.12 -31.96 19.02
CA TYR A 387 -18.09 -32.51 18.08
C TYR A 387 -19.51 -32.47 18.68
N ARG A 388 -20.52 -32.72 17.86
CA ARG A 388 -21.89 -32.99 18.28
C ARG A 388 -22.25 -34.41 17.93
N ASN A 389 -22.74 -35.15 18.93
CA ASN A 389 -23.26 -36.49 18.71
C ASN A 389 -24.64 -36.45 18.02
N ASP A 390 -25.18 -37.62 17.71
CA ASP A 390 -26.49 -37.76 17.05
C ASP A 390 -27.67 -37.20 17.89
N ARG A 391 -27.45 -36.91 19.19
CA ARG A 391 -28.44 -36.26 20.07
C ARG A 391 -28.25 -34.74 20.15
N GLY A 392 -27.28 -34.21 19.44
CA GLY A 392 -26.93 -32.77 19.46
C GLY A 392 -26.13 -32.34 20.68
N GLU A 393 -25.64 -33.25 21.51
CA GLU A 393 -24.83 -32.99 22.70
C GLU A 393 -23.37 -32.81 22.30
N LEU A 394 -22.65 -31.94 23.02
CA LEU A 394 -21.22 -31.71 22.78
C LEU A 394 -20.39 -32.91 23.31
N THR A 395 -19.41 -33.34 22.52
CA THR A 395 -18.50 -34.43 22.85
C THR A 395 -17.12 -34.16 22.25
N THR A 396 -16.08 -34.72 22.84
CA THR A 396 -14.72 -34.70 22.26
C THR A 396 -14.44 -35.92 21.38
N GLU A 397 -15.36 -36.88 21.33
CA GLU A 397 -15.22 -38.06 20.51
C GLU A 397 -15.55 -37.75 19.04
N ALA A 398 -14.61 -38.05 18.15
CA ALA A 398 -14.79 -37.84 16.71
C ALA A 398 -15.81 -38.81 16.09
N LYS A 399 -16.04 -39.96 16.72
CA LYS A 399 -16.97 -41.00 16.27
C LYS A 399 -17.89 -41.43 17.39
N ASN A 400 -19.12 -41.79 17.04
CA ASN A 400 -20.05 -42.37 17.96
C ASN A 400 -19.74 -43.88 18.18
N ALA A 401 -20.49 -44.52 19.10
CA ALA A 401 -20.32 -45.94 19.45
C ALA A 401 -20.50 -46.91 18.27
N GLN A 402 -21.13 -46.48 17.19
CA GLN A 402 -21.34 -47.24 15.95
C GLN A 402 -20.26 -46.94 14.89
N GLY A 403 -19.23 -46.15 15.21
CA GLY A 403 -18.14 -45.82 14.31
C GLY A 403 -18.48 -44.72 13.26
N LYS A 404 -19.65 -44.07 13.36
CA LYS A 404 -20.07 -42.98 12.50
C LYS A 404 -19.47 -41.67 13.02
N ASP A 405 -19.01 -40.82 12.10
CA ASP A 405 -18.41 -39.53 12.43
C ASP A 405 -19.45 -38.59 13.09
N ASN A 406 -19.09 -38.03 14.21
CA ASN A 406 -19.84 -36.97 14.87
C ASN A 406 -19.70 -35.65 14.10
N ALA A 407 -20.72 -34.81 14.13
CA ALA A 407 -20.68 -33.49 13.46
C ALA A 407 -19.66 -32.56 14.14
N LYS A 408 -18.84 -31.87 13.37
CA LYS A 408 -17.90 -30.89 13.92
C LYS A 408 -18.63 -29.69 14.49
N GLN A 409 -18.36 -29.37 15.76
CA GLN A 409 -18.81 -28.11 16.35
C GLN A 409 -17.93 -26.96 15.79
N LEU A 410 -18.54 -25.92 15.26
CA LEU A 410 -17.79 -24.74 14.81
C LEU A 410 -17.36 -23.90 16.02
N ALA A 411 -16.17 -23.35 15.92
CA ALA A 411 -15.66 -22.37 16.85
C ALA A 411 -16.52 -21.10 16.84
N THR A 412 -16.64 -20.44 17.97
CA THR A 412 -17.41 -19.21 18.14
C THR A 412 -16.55 -18.10 18.74
N GLY A 413 -16.99 -16.88 18.57
CA GLY A 413 -16.32 -15.73 19.12
C GLY A 413 -14.92 -15.50 18.55
N TRP A 414 -13.98 -15.18 19.39
CA TRP A 414 -12.60 -14.90 19.00
C TRP A 414 -11.88 -16.13 18.46
N ASP A 415 -12.23 -17.31 18.93
CA ASP A 415 -11.63 -18.56 18.46
C ASP A 415 -12.00 -18.88 17.01
N SER A 416 -13.07 -18.27 16.49
CA SER A 416 -13.52 -18.38 15.12
C SER A 416 -13.02 -17.27 14.21
N LEU A 417 -12.26 -16.30 14.72
CA LEU A 417 -11.86 -15.13 13.93
C LEU A 417 -10.94 -15.52 12.77
N GLU A 418 -11.33 -15.13 11.58
CA GLU A 418 -10.55 -15.27 10.36
C GLU A 418 -10.26 -13.90 9.78
N THR A 419 -9.03 -13.70 9.32
CA THR A 419 -8.62 -12.47 8.64
C THR A 419 -8.00 -12.80 7.30
N THR A 420 -8.31 -11.99 6.30
CA THR A 420 -7.64 -12.05 5.01
C THR A 420 -7.12 -10.66 4.64
N HIS A 421 -6.04 -10.61 3.91
CA HIS A 421 -5.53 -9.36 3.38
C HIS A 421 -4.77 -9.62 2.08
N SER A 422 -4.60 -8.60 1.29
CA SER A 422 -3.75 -8.68 0.11
C SER A 422 -3.30 -7.30 -0.33
N VAL A 423 -2.09 -7.23 -0.89
CA VAL A 423 -1.51 -6.02 -1.45
C VAL A 423 -1.13 -6.29 -2.90
N GLY A 424 -1.40 -5.34 -3.77
CA GLY A 424 -1.09 -5.45 -5.20
C GLY A 424 -0.37 -4.22 -5.73
N PHE A 425 0.50 -4.43 -6.71
CA PHE A 425 1.28 -3.39 -7.37
C PHE A 425 1.24 -3.59 -8.88
N GLY A 426 1.16 -2.48 -9.61
CA GLY A 426 1.32 -2.44 -11.05
C GLY A 426 2.26 -1.31 -11.45
N TYR A 427 3.06 -1.55 -12.46
CA TYR A 427 4.00 -0.57 -12.97
C TYR A 427 4.28 -0.78 -14.46
N ASP A 428 4.14 0.26 -15.25
CA ASP A 428 4.48 0.28 -16.68
C ASP A 428 5.18 1.59 -17.02
N LYS A 429 6.27 1.52 -17.74
CA LYS A 429 7.04 2.69 -18.18
C LYS A 429 7.77 2.42 -19.47
N ASP A 430 7.96 3.46 -20.24
CA ASP A 430 8.91 3.50 -21.33
C ASP A 430 9.61 4.86 -21.38
N SER A 431 10.82 4.90 -21.92
CA SER A 431 11.62 6.11 -22.03
C SER A 431 12.53 6.00 -23.23
N GLN A 432 12.36 6.93 -24.15
CA GLN A 432 13.16 7.04 -25.36
C GLN A 432 13.69 8.45 -25.48
N SER A 433 14.87 8.60 -26.04
CA SER A 433 15.49 9.89 -26.35
C SER A 433 16.25 9.81 -27.68
N SER A 434 16.32 10.93 -28.38
CA SER A 434 17.08 11.11 -29.60
C SER A 434 17.46 12.56 -29.77
N THR A 435 18.20 12.87 -30.79
CA THR A 435 18.62 14.24 -31.09
C THR A 435 18.35 14.55 -32.57
N THR A 436 17.63 15.65 -32.85
CA THR A 436 17.52 16.21 -34.18
C THR A 436 18.69 17.17 -34.38
N LYS A 437 19.63 16.75 -35.20
CA LYS A 437 20.90 17.45 -35.40
C LYS A 437 20.77 18.54 -36.47
N SER A 438 21.39 19.71 -36.23
CA SER A 438 21.67 20.69 -37.25
C SER A 438 22.78 20.23 -38.17
N GLY A 439 22.68 20.48 -39.47
CA GLY A 439 23.72 20.06 -40.40
C GLY A 439 23.65 20.67 -41.80
N ILE A 440 24.79 20.69 -42.45
CA ILE A 440 24.98 21.12 -43.85
C ILE A 440 25.79 20.06 -44.58
N ASN A 441 25.23 19.45 -45.65
CA ASN A 441 25.88 18.34 -46.35
C ASN A 441 26.77 18.79 -47.52
N THR A 442 27.73 19.68 -47.29
CA THR A 442 28.69 20.04 -48.35
C THR A 442 30.08 20.26 -47.81
N LYS A 443 31.09 20.02 -48.66
CA LYS A 443 32.48 20.41 -48.47
C LYS A 443 32.69 21.89 -48.78
N ASN A 444 31.80 22.51 -49.53
CA ASN A 444 31.89 23.88 -50.00
C ASN A 444 31.15 24.85 -49.08
N ILE A 445 31.65 24.95 -47.84
CA ILE A 445 31.15 25.86 -46.80
C ILE A 445 32.13 27.04 -46.69
N GLU A 446 31.65 28.26 -46.92
CA GLU A 446 32.39 29.51 -46.77
C GLU A 446 31.78 30.35 -45.63
N ILE A 447 32.58 30.67 -44.60
CA ILE A 447 32.23 31.62 -43.54
C ILE A 447 33.13 32.87 -43.73
N ARG A 448 32.52 33.95 -44.19
CA ARG A 448 33.26 35.14 -44.68
C ARG A 448 33.79 36.02 -43.54
N ASN A 449 33.14 36.14 -42.40
CA ASN A 449 33.49 37.04 -41.30
C ASN A 449 34.16 36.31 -40.15
N THR A 450 35.45 35.96 -40.32
CA THR A 450 36.20 35.08 -39.38
C THR A 450 36.24 35.63 -37.97
N SER A 451 36.59 36.92 -37.80
CA SER A 451 36.70 37.53 -36.46
C SER A 451 35.37 37.66 -35.75
N THR A 452 34.30 37.94 -36.48
CA THR A 452 32.94 37.99 -35.93
C THR A 452 32.45 36.59 -35.56
N GLN A 453 32.80 35.58 -36.37
CA GLN A 453 32.49 34.18 -36.10
C GLN A 453 33.11 33.71 -34.80
N GLU A 454 34.40 33.95 -34.61
CA GLU A 454 35.13 33.59 -33.38
C GLU A 454 34.59 34.34 -32.16
N SER A 455 34.30 35.64 -32.31
CA SER A 455 33.70 36.43 -31.23
C SER A 455 32.29 35.92 -30.83
N LEU A 456 31.50 35.46 -31.81
CA LEU A 456 30.11 35.02 -31.62
C LEU A 456 30.04 33.63 -30.97
N THR A 457 30.92 32.70 -31.34
CA THR A 457 30.81 31.29 -30.96
C THR A 457 31.95 30.78 -30.05
N GLY A 458 33.04 31.54 -29.91
CA GLY A 458 34.25 31.10 -29.24
C GLY A 458 35.02 30.00 -30.01
N LYS A 459 34.64 29.74 -31.28
CA LYS A 459 35.24 28.68 -32.13
C LYS A 459 35.81 29.30 -33.40
N THR A 460 36.90 28.76 -33.87
CA THR A 460 37.45 29.07 -35.18
C THR A 460 36.50 28.70 -36.30
N VAL A 461 36.68 29.27 -37.49
CA VAL A 461 35.90 28.91 -38.69
C VAL A 461 36.02 27.43 -39.00
N ASN A 462 37.22 26.85 -38.91
CA ASN A 462 37.43 25.41 -39.19
C ASN A 462 36.73 24.51 -38.18
N GLU A 463 36.74 24.85 -36.87
CA GLU A 463 36.01 24.14 -35.85
C GLU A 463 34.49 24.23 -36.06
N THR A 464 34.00 25.39 -36.46
CA THR A 464 32.58 25.61 -36.77
C THR A 464 32.14 24.77 -37.98
N ILE A 465 32.94 24.82 -39.09
CA ILE A 465 32.65 23.99 -40.28
C ILE A 465 32.66 22.49 -39.92
N SER A 466 33.65 22.03 -39.15
CA SER A 466 33.72 20.63 -38.71
C SER A 466 32.53 20.20 -37.85
N ALA A 467 32.01 21.11 -37.04
CA ALA A 467 30.87 20.83 -36.16
C ALA A 467 29.52 20.80 -36.93
N ILE A 468 29.35 21.60 -37.99
CA ILE A 468 28.08 21.72 -38.72
C ILE A 468 28.01 20.82 -39.95
N LYS A 469 29.16 20.40 -40.49
CA LYS A 469 29.19 19.49 -41.64
C LYS A 469 28.59 18.14 -41.28
N THR A 470 27.72 17.66 -42.16
CA THR A 470 27.10 16.35 -42.04
C THR A 470 27.15 15.55 -43.33
N ASP A 471 27.10 14.21 -43.22
CA ASP A 471 26.96 13.28 -44.35
C ASP A 471 25.49 12.91 -44.62
N ILE A 472 24.53 13.59 -43.97
CA ILE A 472 23.10 13.36 -44.16
C ILE A 472 22.69 13.85 -45.55
N THR A 473 22.31 12.94 -46.41
CA THR A 473 21.81 13.22 -47.76
C THR A 473 20.28 13.29 -47.80
N LEU A 474 19.75 13.77 -48.94
CA LEU A 474 18.32 13.80 -49.15
C LEU A 474 17.65 12.44 -48.88
N ASP A 475 18.31 11.31 -49.26
CA ASP A 475 17.78 9.95 -49.12
C ASP A 475 17.81 9.47 -47.67
N SER A 476 18.77 9.94 -46.85
CA SER A 476 18.94 9.54 -45.48
C SER A 476 18.31 10.51 -44.45
N ALA A 477 17.90 11.69 -44.88
CA ALA A 477 17.42 12.75 -43.99
C ALA A 477 16.26 12.35 -43.11
N GLN A 478 15.29 11.66 -43.65
CA GLN A 478 14.11 11.21 -42.86
C GLN A 478 14.49 10.18 -41.78
N SER A 479 15.32 9.20 -42.10
CA SER A 479 15.70 8.14 -41.14
C SER A 479 16.68 8.67 -40.08
N GLN A 480 17.41 9.74 -40.37
CA GLN A 480 18.37 10.35 -39.46
C GLN A 480 17.86 11.63 -38.77
N SER A 481 16.57 11.97 -38.95
CA SER A 481 15.97 13.19 -38.37
C SER A 481 15.88 13.14 -36.83
N GLY A 482 16.07 12.00 -36.20
CA GLY A 482 15.90 11.83 -34.77
C GLY A 482 14.44 11.82 -34.32
N LYS A 483 13.47 11.67 -35.22
CA LYS A 483 12.05 11.57 -34.88
C LYS A 483 11.80 10.40 -33.93
N LEU A 484 11.02 10.64 -32.87
CA LEU A 484 10.45 9.64 -31.98
C LEU A 484 8.96 9.53 -32.20
N GLU A 485 8.48 8.31 -32.22
CA GLU A 485 7.03 8.05 -32.21
C GLU A 485 6.48 8.13 -30.77
N ASN A 486 5.30 8.70 -30.64
CA ASN A 486 4.60 8.71 -29.35
C ASN A 486 3.86 7.40 -29.16
N HIS A 487 4.45 6.46 -28.39
CA HIS A 487 3.85 5.17 -28.08
C HIS A 487 2.92 5.21 -26.88
N PHE A 488 2.72 6.36 -26.25
CA PHE A 488 1.85 6.47 -25.07
C PHE A 488 0.38 6.32 -25.45
N ASN A 489 -0.28 5.35 -24.82
CA ASN A 489 -1.73 5.18 -24.86
C ASN A 489 -2.24 5.09 -23.41
N LYS A 490 -3.01 6.10 -22.98
CA LYS A 490 -3.52 6.21 -21.61
C LYS A 490 -4.31 4.97 -21.17
N ASP A 491 -5.11 4.39 -22.08
CA ASP A 491 -5.99 3.27 -21.78
C ASP A 491 -5.22 1.95 -21.68
N GLU A 492 -4.19 1.78 -22.52
CA GLU A 492 -3.32 0.60 -22.47
C GLU A 492 -2.46 0.60 -21.21
N VAL A 493 -1.83 1.73 -20.87
CA VAL A 493 -1.03 1.86 -19.66
C VAL A 493 -1.90 1.64 -18.42
N GLN A 494 -3.12 2.22 -18.38
CA GLN A 494 -4.03 2.03 -17.25
C GLN A 494 -4.47 0.57 -17.14
N ARG A 495 -4.80 -0.10 -18.23
CA ARG A 495 -5.15 -1.54 -18.24
C ARG A 495 -4.00 -2.41 -17.76
N GLU A 496 -2.78 -2.15 -18.23
CA GLU A 496 -1.59 -2.93 -17.84
C GLU A 496 -1.31 -2.79 -16.34
N ILE A 497 -1.27 -1.57 -15.79
CA ILE A 497 -1.01 -1.37 -14.36
C ILE A 497 -2.13 -1.91 -13.46
N ASP A 498 -3.38 -1.87 -13.91
CA ASP A 498 -4.50 -2.44 -13.18
C ASP A 498 -4.50 -3.97 -13.22
N LEU A 499 -4.15 -4.56 -14.37
CA LEU A 499 -3.94 -6.00 -14.51
C LEU A 499 -2.82 -6.49 -13.60
N GLN A 500 -1.66 -5.84 -13.63
CA GLN A 500 -0.52 -6.17 -12.77
C GLN A 500 -0.88 -6.07 -11.29
N ARG A 501 -1.57 -4.99 -10.87
CA ARG A 501 -2.05 -4.83 -9.49
C ARG A 501 -2.96 -5.99 -9.09
N ASN A 502 -3.92 -6.35 -9.93
CA ASN A 502 -4.87 -7.41 -9.63
C ASN A 502 -4.18 -8.78 -9.53
N VAL A 503 -3.29 -9.10 -10.49
CA VAL A 503 -2.52 -10.35 -10.48
C VAL A 503 -1.61 -10.45 -9.26
N THR A 504 -0.89 -9.37 -8.93
CA THR A 504 0.00 -9.35 -7.75
C THR A 504 -0.77 -9.42 -6.45
N GLN A 505 -1.94 -8.79 -6.36
CA GLN A 505 -2.81 -8.86 -5.19
C GLN A 505 -3.37 -10.27 -4.98
N GLU A 506 -3.75 -10.94 -6.05
CA GLU A 506 -4.21 -12.32 -6.04
C GLU A 506 -3.07 -13.28 -5.68
N PHE A 507 -1.87 -13.07 -6.21
CA PHE A 507 -0.68 -13.84 -5.87
C PHE A 507 -0.29 -13.67 -4.39
N ASP A 508 -0.43 -12.48 -3.83
CA ASP A 508 -0.20 -12.24 -2.40
C ASP A 508 -1.18 -13.05 -1.53
N ARG A 509 -2.46 -13.15 -1.91
CA ARG A 509 -3.42 -14.05 -1.25
C ARG A 509 -3.04 -15.52 -1.38
N THR A 510 -2.59 -15.93 -2.56
CA THR A 510 -2.13 -17.30 -2.83
C THR A 510 -0.94 -17.65 -1.94
N ARG A 511 0.05 -16.78 -1.87
CA ARG A 511 1.23 -16.90 -1.02
C ARG A 511 0.85 -17.08 0.45
N GLN A 512 0.00 -16.19 0.96
CA GLN A 512 -0.45 -16.25 2.35
C GLN A 512 -1.28 -17.51 2.64
N GLY A 513 -2.15 -17.92 1.72
CA GLY A 513 -2.93 -19.14 1.89
C GLY A 513 -2.07 -20.40 1.98
N ILE A 514 -0.97 -20.49 1.23
CA ILE A 514 -0.01 -21.60 1.33
C ILE A 514 0.70 -21.55 2.70
N LYS A 515 1.16 -20.37 3.10
CA LYS A 515 1.77 -20.16 4.41
C LYS A 515 0.86 -20.60 5.55
N ASP A 516 -0.41 -20.19 5.51
CA ASP A 516 -1.40 -20.53 6.54
C ASP A 516 -1.65 -22.04 6.63
N GLU A 517 -1.67 -22.74 5.51
CA GLU A 517 -1.82 -24.21 5.49
C GLU A 517 -0.64 -24.91 6.18
N LEU A 518 0.59 -24.48 5.93
CA LEU A 518 1.78 -25.03 6.58
C LEU A 518 1.80 -24.70 8.09
N LEU A 519 1.39 -23.48 8.47
CA LEU A 519 1.28 -23.10 9.88
C LEU A 519 0.20 -23.89 10.63
N LYS A 520 -0.93 -24.21 9.99
CA LYS A 520 -1.97 -25.06 10.60
C LYS A 520 -1.43 -26.44 10.97
N ILE A 521 -0.54 -27.00 10.15
CA ILE A 521 0.13 -28.28 10.46
C ILE A 521 1.04 -28.11 11.69
N ALA A 522 1.82 -27.01 11.74
CA ALA A 522 2.67 -26.73 12.89
C ALA A 522 1.87 -26.54 14.18
N ASP A 523 0.76 -25.80 14.10
CA ASP A 523 -0.13 -25.57 15.27
C ASP A 523 -0.78 -26.86 15.78
N ALA A 524 -1.20 -27.74 14.87
CA ALA A 524 -1.73 -29.05 15.24
C ALA A 524 -0.68 -29.88 16.00
N LYS A 525 0.58 -29.90 15.55
CA LYS A 525 1.67 -30.61 16.24
C LYS A 525 1.99 -30.02 17.62
N ARG A 526 1.90 -28.69 17.77
CA ARG A 526 2.08 -28.04 19.07
C ARG A 526 0.93 -28.31 20.02
N ALA A 527 -0.32 -28.31 19.54
CA ALA A 527 -1.47 -28.66 20.35
C ALA A 527 -1.33 -30.09 20.91
N GLU A 528 -0.91 -31.04 20.08
CA GLU A 528 -0.61 -32.42 20.49
C GLU A 528 0.52 -32.46 21.53
N ALA A 529 1.58 -31.70 21.38
CA ALA A 529 2.66 -31.60 22.37
C ALA A 529 2.19 -31.02 23.70
N VAL A 530 1.33 -29.98 23.66
CA VAL A 530 0.74 -29.37 24.87
C VAL A 530 -0.14 -30.39 25.64
N GLU A 531 -0.94 -31.17 24.93
CA GLU A 531 -1.77 -32.20 25.54
C GLU A 531 -0.92 -33.25 26.22
N ILE A 532 0.15 -33.75 25.58
CA ILE A 532 1.07 -34.71 26.20
C ILE A 532 1.70 -34.13 27.49
N ARG A 533 2.15 -32.88 27.45
CA ARG A 533 2.70 -32.19 28.64
C ARG A 533 1.67 -32.03 29.75
N ARG A 534 0.43 -31.70 29.41
CA ARG A 534 -0.67 -31.55 30.37
C ARG A 534 -0.96 -32.89 31.08
N ASN A 535 -0.90 -34.01 30.37
CA ASN A 535 -1.11 -35.31 30.89
C ASN A 535 0.09 -35.88 31.69
N ASN A 536 1.30 -35.36 31.41
CA ASN A 536 2.52 -35.76 32.11
C ASN A 536 2.80 -34.79 33.29
N ARG A 537 1.95 -34.84 34.31
CA ARG A 537 2.08 -34.02 35.51
C ARG A 537 3.05 -34.65 36.51
N GLY A 538 3.86 -33.83 37.18
CA GLY A 538 4.78 -34.25 38.21
C GLY A 538 4.08 -34.63 39.49
N GLU A 539 4.87 -35.04 40.50
CA GLU A 539 4.36 -35.50 41.82
C GLU A 539 3.52 -34.42 42.54
N ASP A 540 3.72 -33.13 42.18
CA ASP A 540 2.90 -32.03 42.69
C ASP A 540 1.52 -31.96 42.05
N GLY A 541 1.22 -32.82 41.07
CA GLY A 541 -0.03 -32.88 40.32
C GLY A 541 -0.39 -31.67 39.52
N LYS A 542 0.53 -30.69 39.39
CA LYS A 542 0.28 -29.36 38.80
C LYS A 542 1.21 -28.99 37.66
N THR A 543 2.47 -29.41 37.72
CA THR A 543 3.47 -29.02 36.72
C THR A 543 3.51 -30.00 35.58
N GLY A 544 3.19 -29.58 34.38
CA GLY A 544 3.35 -30.36 33.15
C GLY A 544 4.79 -30.35 32.66
N TYR A 545 5.40 -31.54 32.52
CA TYR A 545 6.77 -31.71 32.07
C TYR A 545 6.83 -32.20 30.62
N ASN A 546 7.90 -31.84 29.93
CA ASN A 546 8.20 -32.36 28.62
C ASN A 546 8.50 -33.87 28.68
N THR A 547 8.00 -34.58 27.71
CA THR A 547 8.40 -35.95 27.36
C THR A 547 9.20 -35.95 26.07
N ASP A 548 9.91 -37.04 25.76
CA ASP A 548 10.59 -37.18 24.49
C ASP A 548 9.63 -37.06 23.31
N GLU A 549 8.38 -37.52 23.46
CA GLU A 549 7.34 -37.39 22.47
C GLU A 549 6.86 -35.97 22.29
N SER A 550 6.62 -35.20 23.35
CA SER A 550 6.22 -33.81 23.27
C SER A 550 7.34 -32.92 22.66
N LEU A 551 8.61 -33.23 22.96
CA LEU A 551 9.76 -32.55 22.37
C LEU A 551 9.89 -32.84 20.86
N LYS A 552 9.68 -34.10 20.44
CA LYS A 552 9.68 -34.48 19.03
C LYS A 552 8.54 -33.79 18.25
N LEU A 553 7.39 -33.63 18.82
CA LEU A 553 6.26 -32.92 18.21
C LEU A 553 6.55 -31.43 18.08
N GLU A 554 7.20 -30.82 19.05
CA GLU A 554 7.68 -29.42 18.96
C GLU A 554 8.71 -29.26 17.85
N GLU A 555 9.66 -30.17 17.70
CA GLU A 555 10.65 -30.16 16.62
C GLU A 555 9.99 -30.31 15.24
N GLN A 556 8.98 -31.19 15.13
CA GLN A 556 8.18 -31.30 13.92
C GLN A 556 7.42 -29.99 13.62
N ALA A 557 6.81 -29.38 14.62
CA ALA A 557 6.12 -28.09 14.48
C ALA A 557 7.07 -27.00 13.98
N ASP A 558 8.28 -26.92 14.55
CA ASP A 558 9.31 -25.96 14.14
C ASP A 558 9.78 -26.23 12.71
N THR A 559 9.84 -27.49 12.29
CA THR A 559 10.18 -27.84 10.89
C THR A 559 9.13 -27.33 9.92
N TRP A 560 7.86 -27.50 10.20
CA TRP A 560 6.76 -26.98 9.39
C TRP A 560 6.70 -25.44 9.39
N GLU A 561 7.01 -24.82 10.51
CA GLU A 561 7.11 -23.37 10.62
C GLU A 561 8.27 -22.81 9.76
N ARG A 562 9.44 -23.46 9.80
CA ARG A 562 10.57 -23.14 8.92
C ARG A 562 10.24 -23.34 7.44
N ALA A 563 9.52 -24.42 7.11
CA ALA A 563 9.04 -24.66 5.74
C ALA A 563 8.07 -23.56 5.28
N SER A 564 7.17 -23.11 6.16
CA SER A 564 6.28 -21.99 5.90
C SER A 564 7.05 -20.70 5.63
N LEU A 565 8.07 -20.39 6.44
CA LEU A 565 8.92 -19.22 6.26
C LEU A 565 9.75 -19.32 4.96
N ALA A 566 10.35 -20.46 4.68
CA ALA A 566 11.11 -20.67 3.45
C ALA A 566 10.24 -20.51 2.20
N THR A 567 9.03 -21.06 2.21
CA THR A 567 8.06 -20.93 1.12
C THR A 567 7.64 -19.48 0.95
N ASP A 568 7.37 -18.77 2.06
CA ASP A 568 6.99 -17.35 2.03
C ASP A 568 8.13 -16.46 1.49
N LEU A 569 9.39 -16.76 1.82
CA LEU A 569 10.56 -16.05 1.29
C LEU A 569 10.72 -16.26 -0.22
N VAL A 570 10.59 -17.50 -0.70
CA VAL A 570 10.70 -17.83 -2.14
C VAL A 570 9.58 -17.15 -2.92
N LEU A 571 8.34 -17.33 -2.52
CA LEU A 571 7.18 -16.70 -3.17
C LEU A 571 7.22 -15.19 -3.02
N GLY A 572 7.66 -14.67 -1.87
CA GLY A 572 7.88 -13.25 -1.61
C GLY A 572 8.96 -12.65 -2.50
N GLY A 573 10.01 -13.39 -2.82
CA GLY A 573 11.03 -13.01 -3.79
C GLY A 573 10.44 -12.83 -5.19
N VAL A 574 9.62 -13.76 -5.65
CA VAL A 574 8.89 -13.65 -6.92
C VAL A 574 7.94 -12.45 -6.92
N TYR A 575 7.17 -12.28 -5.85
CA TYR A 575 6.25 -11.17 -5.66
C TYR A 575 6.96 -9.80 -5.68
N GLY A 576 8.09 -9.69 -4.98
CA GLY A 576 8.85 -8.44 -4.82
C GLY A 576 9.81 -8.11 -5.96
N TRP A 577 10.11 -9.07 -6.84
CA TRP A 577 11.10 -8.90 -7.89
C TRP A 577 10.78 -7.73 -8.81
N GLY A 578 11.74 -6.82 -8.98
CA GLY A 578 11.59 -5.63 -9.81
C GLY A 578 10.72 -4.52 -9.22
N ASN A 579 10.24 -4.66 -7.98
CA ASN A 579 9.47 -3.65 -7.27
C ASN A 579 10.00 -3.47 -5.84
N SER A 580 10.72 -2.38 -5.59
CA SER A 580 11.33 -2.11 -4.28
C SER A 580 10.31 -1.96 -3.15
N THR A 581 9.10 -1.48 -3.42
CA THR A 581 8.04 -1.34 -2.42
C THR A 581 7.45 -2.70 -2.07
N ALA A 582 7.19 -3.55 -3.06
CA ALA A 582 6.71 -4.92 -2.84
C ALA A 582 7.78 -5.75 -2.12
N LEU A 583 9.06 -5.58 -2.47
CA LEU A 583 10.18 -6.27 -1.81
C LEU A 583 10.32 -5.86 -0.33
N LYS A 584 10.16 -4.57 -0.02
CA LYS A 584 10.11 -4.08 1.37
C LYS A 584 8.93 -4.65 2.14
N TYR A 585 7.76 -4.71 1.52
CA TYR A 585 6.57 -5.31 2.11
C TYR A 585 6.79 -6.80 2.42
N THR A 586 7.28 -7.59 1.47
CA THR A 586 7.56 -9.02 1.68
C THR A 586 8.72 -9.25 2.65
N GLY A 587 9.78 -8.44 2.59
CA GLY A 587 10.88 -8.48 3.53
C GLY A 587 10.45 -8.18 4.96
N SER A 588 9.63 -7.15 5.17
CA SER A 588 9.06 -6.84 6.49
C SER A 588 8.11 -7.92 6.99
N ALA A 589 7.33 -8.55 6.11
CA ALA A 589 6.45 -9.66 6.48
C ALA A 589 7.23 -10.96 6.78
N ALA A 590 8.34 -11.20 6.08
CA ALA A 590 9.18 -12.38 6.29
C ALA A 590 10.10 -12.25 7.52
N VAL A 591 10.65 -11.07 7.78
CA VAL A 591 11.48 -10.80 8.96
C VAL A 591 10.61 -10.55 10.21
N GLY A 592 9.36 -10.15 10.00
CA GLY A 592 8.42 -9.84 11.08
C GLY A 592 7.85 -11.03 11.79
N THR A 593 8.23 -12.26 11.53
CA THR A 593 8.14 -13.36 12.47
C THR A 593 7.88 -14.76 11.88
N PRO A 594 8.57 -15.75 12.40
CA PRO A 594 8.11 -17.13 12.40
C PRO A 594 6.89 -17.38 13.31
N MET A 595 6.32 -16.34 13.94
CA MET A 595 5.26 -16.44 14.95
C MET A 595 3.94 -15.79 14.56
N ALA A 596 3.68 -15.61 13.28
CA ALA A 596 2.37 -15.21 12.80
C ALA A 596 1.33 -16.30 13.10
N ARG A 597 0.91 -16.37 14.36
CA ARG A 597 -0.07 -17.34 14.75
C ARG A 597 -1.39 -16.70 15.02
N THR A 598 -2.34 -17.41 14.54
CA THR A 598 -3.75 -17.16 14.73
C THR A 598 -4.05 -16.82 16.19
N ALA A 599 -4.93 -15.87 16.40
CA ALA A 599 -5.55 -15.56 17.70
C ALA A 599 -6.31 -16.74 18.34
N PHE A 600 -6.11 -17.93 17.84
CA PHE A 600 -6.82 -19.16 18.19
C PHE A 600 -6.02 -20.11 19.09
N SER A 601 -4.90 -19.62 19.60
CA SER A 601 -4.20 -20.39 20.64
C SER A 601 -5.00 -20.38 21.92
N PRO A 602 -4.93 -21.47 22.72
CA PRO A 602 -5.41 -21.46 24.09
C PRO A 602 -4.88 -20.24 24.83
N GLU A 603 -5.61 -19.79 25.84
CA GLU A 603 -5.18 -18.68 26.70
C GLU A 603 -3.71 -18.82 27.09
N GLN A 604 -2.90 -17.80 26.83
CA GLN A 604 -1.49 -17.84 27.20
C GLN A 604 -1.22 -16.86 28.32
N ILE A 605 -1.12 -17.43 29.51
CA ILE A 605 -0.73 -16.74 30.72
C ILE A 605 0.67 -17.24 31.10
N TRP A 606 1.61 -16.31 31.24
CA TRP A 606 2.99 -16.63 31.58
C TRP A 606 3.39 -15.90 32.86
N LEU A 607 4.09 -16.58 33.72
CA LEU A 607 4.75 -15.98 34.86
C LEU A 607 6.23 -15.74 34.51
N GLU A 608 6.62 -14.49 34.48
CA GLU A 608 8.02 -14.10 34.36
C GLU A 608 8.52 -13.65 35.75
N LYS A 609 9.55 -14.31 36.25
CA LYS A 609 10.14 -14.02 37.57
C LYS A 609 11.62 -13.78 37.39
N CYS A 610 12.08 -12.62 37.89
CA CYS A 610 13.47 -12.23 37.83
C CYS A 610 13.89 -11.63 39.16
N LYS A 611 15.00 -12.09 39.72
CA LYS A 611 15.61 -11.45 40.89
C LYS A 611 16.34 -10.16 40.48
N GLN A 612 16.67 -9.36 41.40
CA GLN A 612 17.27 -8.01 41.40
C GLN A 612 17.90 -7.44 40.11
N ASP A 613 18.32 -8.27 39.15
CA ASP A 613 18.86 -7.86 37.87
C ASP A 613 17.93 -8.26 36.71
N SER A 614 16.87 -7.48 36.54
CA SER A 614 15.83 -7.72 35.57
C SER A 614 16.29 -7.60 34.09
N LEU A 615 17.42 -6.96 33.83
CA LEU A 615 18.03 -6.90 32.49
C LEU A 615 18.57 -8.26 32.08
N TYR A 616 19.15 -9.02 33.02
CA TYR A 616 19.66 -10.34 32.73
C TYR A 616 18.59 -11.30 32.24
N CYS A 617 17.44 -11.32 32.87
CA CYS A 617 16.31 -12.17 32.44
C CYS A 617 15.73 -11.77 31.07
N ALA A 618 15.79 -10.50 30.74
CA ALA A 618 15.32 -10.00 29.45
C ALA A 618 16.25 -10.34 28.28
N ASP A 619 17.56 -10.40 28.55
CA ASP A 619 18.59 -10.60 27.51
C ASP A 619 18.99 -12.06 27.32
N HIS A 620 18.86 -12.90 28.34
CA HIS A 620 19.16 -14.33 28.27
C HIS A 620 17.89 -15.08 27.88
N ASN A 621 17.78 -15.32 26.61
CA ASN A 621 16.69 -16.06 26.00
C ASN A 621 16.74 -17.51 26.45
N MET A 622 15.81 -17.86 27.33
CA MET A 622 15.56 -19.26 27.64
C MET A 622 14.58 -19.78 26.58
N ASP A 623 15.10 -20.43 25.55
CA ASP A 623 14.28 -21.16 24.58
C ASP A 623 13.15 -21.87 25.31
N GLY A 624 11.89 -21.57 25.01
CA GLY A 624 10.65 -22.10 25.57
C GLY A 624 10.67 -23.44 26.32
N ALA A 625 11.83 -23.90 26.70
CA ALA A 625 12.08 -25.07 27.51
C ALA A 625 11.58 -24.78 28.91
N LEU A 626 10.63 -25.59 29.36
CA LEU A 626 10.08 -25.58 30.70
C LEU A 626 11.13 -25.96 31.78
N ARG A 627 12.37 -26.26 31.39
CA ARG A 627 13.47 -26.57 32.28
C ARG A 627 14.67 -25.67 32.01
N PRO A 628 15.28 -25.06 33.07
CA PRO A 628 16.65 -24.58 33.00
C PRO A 628 17.57 -25.77 32.62
N LYS A 629 18.46 -25.59 31.69
CA LYS A 629 19.52 -26.59 31.45
C LYS A 629 20.26 -26.74 32.78
N GLU A 630 20.35 -27.96 33.28
CA GLU A 630 20.84 -28.31 34.62
C GLU A 630 22.27 -27.78 34.95
N ASN A 631 23.01 -27.33 33.94
CA ASN A 631 24.40 -26.89 34.07
C ASN A 631 24.62 -25.37 33.97
N ASP A 632 23.57 -24.56 33.80
CA ASP A 632 23.77 -23.12 33.75
C ASP A 632 23.41 -22.46 35.08
N LYS A 633 24.42 -22.23 35.91
CA LYS A 633 24.26 -21.57 37.22
C LYS A 633 23.66 -20.16 37.12
N LYS A 634 23.70 -19.52 35.96
CA LYS A 634 23.08 -18.21 35.66
C LYS A 634 21.60 -18.33 35.34
N ALA A 635 21.16 -19.44 34.82
CA ALA A 635 19.77 -19.73 34.55
C ALA A 635 18.86 -19.85 35.79
N GLN A 636 19.45 -19.91 36.98
CA GLN A 636 18.72 -19.96 38.24
C GLN A 636 18.22 -18.61 38.75
N ILE A 637 18.55 -17.50 38.06
CA ILE A 637 18.25 -16.15 38.51
C ILE A 637 16.82 -15.72 38.07
N GLY A 638 16.29 -16.30 37.01
CA GLY A 638 14.95 -16.04 36.55
C GLY A 638 14.38 -17.25 35.84
N TYR A 639 13.10 -17.35 35.79
CA TYR A 639 12.40 -18.38 35.02
C TYR A 639 11.13 -17.85 34.40
N LYS A 640 10.73 -18.42 33.28
CA LYS A 640 9.43 -18.21 32.66
C LYS A 640 8.72 -19.55 32.56
N ARG A 641 7.45 -19.56 32.95
CA ARG A 641 6.62 -20.74 32.85
C ARG A 641 5.22 -20.40 32.34
N GLN A 642 4.67 -21.26 31.56
CA GLN A 642 3.29 -21.15 31.14
C GLN A 642 2.36 -21.58 32.29
N ILE A 643 1.33 -20.80 32.51
CA ILE A 643 0.27 -21.10 33.46
C ILE A 643 -0.89 -21.73 32.69
N PHE A 644 -1.16 -23.01 32.90
CA PHE A 644 -2.25 -23.73 32.29
C PHE A 644 -3.53 -23.64 33.12
N ASP A 645 -3.39 -23.66 34.44
CA ASP A 645 -4.46 -23.42 35.38
C ASP A 645 -4.09 -22.25 36.30
N ILE A 646 -4.99 -21.27 36.42
CA ILE A 646 -4.75 -20.07 37.22
C ILE A 646 -4.45 -20.36 38.69
N SER A 647 -4.92 -21.50 39.21
CA SER A 647 -4.61 -21.98 40.57
C SER A 647 -3.14 -22.37 40.78
N GLU A 648 -2.36 -22.44 39.71
CA GLU A 648 -0.90 -22.63 39.77
C GLU A 648 -0.14 -21.38 40.26
N LEU A 649 -0.75 -20.20 40.24
CA LEU A 649 -0.18 -18.98 40.79
C LEU A 649 -0.15 -19.09 42.32
N LYS A 650 1.08 -19.08 42.89
CA LYS A 650 1.27 -19.25 44.34
C LYS A 650 1.54 -17.87 44.99
N PRO A 651 1.20 -17.70 46.29
CA PRO A 651 1.52 -16.48 47.02
C PRO A 651 2.99 -16.13 46.99
N SER A 652 3.89 -17.10 47.06
CA SER A 652 5.33 -16.92 46.97
C SER A 652 5.81 -16.37 45.63
N ASP A 653 5.07 -16.59 44.57
CA ASP A 653 5.37 -16.05 43.24
C ASP A 653 4.83 -14.62 43.07
N LEU A 654 3.81 -14.26 43.83
CA LEU A 654 2.99 -13.06 43.61
C LEU A 654 3.12 -12.02 44.75
N ASN A 655 3.72 -12.40 45.89
CA ASN A 655 3.85 -11.52 47.04
C ASN A 655 2.56 -10.73 47.37
N ASN A 656 1.40 -11.42 47.36
CA ASN A 656 0.05 -10.88 47.52
C ASN A 656 -0.38 -9.83 46.47
N VAL A 657 0.40 -9.61 45.42
CA VAL A 657 0.05 -8.71 44.32
C VAL A 657 0.23 -9.44 42.97
N ILE A 658 -0.81 -9.51 42.21
CA ILE A 658 -0.73 -9.98 40.82
C ILE A 658 -0.40 -8.78 39.94
N THR A 659 0.83 -8.72 39.44
CA THR A 659 1.21 -7.75 38.45
C THR A 659 0.93 -8.31 37.07
N ILE A 660 -0.07 -7.77 36.36
CA ILE A 660 -0.50 -8.21 35.04
C ILE A 660 0.05 -7.26 34.00
N SER A 661 0.72 -7.80 32.98
CA SER A 661 1.16 -7.06 31.81
C SER A 661 0.42 -7.53 30.56
N ASN A 662 -0.24 -6.61 29.87
CA ASN A 662 -0.92 -6.83 28.61
C ASN A 662 -0.08 -6.20 27.47
N ASN A 663 0.42 -7.01 26.53
CA ASN A 663 1.26 -6.55 25.45
C ASN A 663 0.46 -5.90 24.31
N GLY A 664 1.15 -5.06 23.52
CA GLY A 664 0.63 -4.44 22.31
C GLY A 664 0.71 -5.33 21.06
N ILE A 665 0.36 -4.75 19.93
CA ILE A 665 0.55 -5.35 18.60
C ILE A 665 2.04 -5.48 18.27
N PHE A 666 2.40 -6.40 17.38
CA PHE A 666 3.76 -6.64 16.89
C PHE A 666 4.81 -7.01 17.95
N ASN A 667 4.41 -7.41 19.13
CA ASN A 667 5.36 -7.86 20.14
C ASN A 667 5.56 -9.39 20.03
N PRO A 668 6.70 -9.87 19.53
CA PRO A 668 7.11 -11.25 19.70
C PRO A 668 7.12 -11.63 21.18
N PHE A 669 7.06 -12.92 21.47
CA PHE A 669 6.93 -13.40 22.83
C PHE A 669 8.02 -12.86 23.78
N ASP A 670 9.27 -12.93 23.33
CA ASP A 670 10.40 -12.43 24.15
C ASP A 670 10.35 -10.93 24.39
N ASP A 671 9.91 -10.16 23.38
CA ASP A 671 9.74 -8.72 23.52
C ASP A 671 8.57 -8.38 24.46
N ALA A 672 7.48 -9.16 24.42
CA ALA A 672 6.38 -8.99 25.36
C ALA A 672 6.84 -9.22 26.81
N LEU A 673 7.64 -10.25 27.05
CA LEU A 673 8.22 -10.51 28.37
C LEU A 673 9.20 -9.43 28.83
N LYS A 674 10.12 -9.00 27.94
CA LYS A 674 11.04 -7.90 28.21
C LYS A 674 10.29 -6.62 28.58
N ASN A 675 9.25 -6.32 27.84
CA ASN A 675 8.45 -5.12 28.06
C ASN A 675 7.66 -5.19 29.35
N ALA A 676 7.13 -6.35 29.69
CA ALA A 676 6.45 -6.58 30.96
C ALA A 676 7.36 -6.26 32.15
N ILE A 677 8.61 -6.71 32.12
CA ILE A 677 9.57 -6.42 33.15
C ILE A 677 9.91 -4.93 33.18
N LYS A 678 10.25 -4.35 32.03
CA LYS A 678 10.65 -2.93 31.93
C LYS A 678 9.55 -1.98 32.39
N GLN A 679 8.31 -2.22 32.01
CA GLN A 679 7.16 -1.41 32.42
C GLN A 679 6.83 -1.53 33.90
N ASN A 680 7.24 -2.60 34.57
CA ASN A 680 6.98 -2.84 35.98
C ASN A 680 8.17 -2.53 36.91
N LYS A 681 9.33 -2.11 36.37
CA LYS A 681 10.46 -1.59 37.16
C LYS A 681 10.11 -0.42 38.07
N TRP A 682 9.10 0.37 37.69
CA TRP A 682 8.63 1.51 38.48
C TRP A 682 7.95 1.11 39.79
N ASN A 683 7.76 -0.16 39.99
CA ASN A 683 7.21 -0.70 41.21
C ASN A 683 8.23 -1.69 41.82
N THR A 684 9.13 -1.18 42.63
CA THR A 684 10.37 -1.81 43.05
C THR A 684 10.22 -3.06 43.94
N ASN A 685 9.00 -3.45 44.31
CA ASN A 685 8.77 -4.51 45.30
C ASN A 685 8.24 -5.83 44.71
N LYS A 686 8.37 -6.06 43.37
CA LYS A 686 7.69 -7.19 42.72
C LYS A 686 8.64 -8.27 42.24
N GLU A 687 8.40 -9.46 42.68
CA GLU A 687 9.20 -10.64 42.35
C GLU A 687 8.77 -11.31 41.04
N GLY A 688 7.54 -11.11 40.55
CA GLY A 688 7.05 -11.73 39.33
C GLY A 688 5.99 -10.92 38.59
N VAL A 689 5.94 -11.04 37.27
CA VAL A 689 4.97 -10.41 36.40
C VAL A 689 4.20 -11.49 35.62
N VAL A 690 2.90 -11.45 35.73
CA VAL A 690 1.99 -12.30 34.92
C VAL A 690 1.76 -11.63 33.58
N VAL A 691 2.21 -12.25 32.51
CA VAL A 691 2.06 -11.72 31.15
C VAL A 691 0.88 -12.38 30.48
N VAL A 692 -0.13 -11.61 30.14
CA VAL A 692 -1.21 -12.03 29.26
C VAL A 692 -0.79 -11.75 27.82
N TYR A 693 -0.41 -12.80 27.13
CA TYR A 693 0.22 -12.68 25.82
C TYR A 693 -0.78 -12.63 24.68
N ASN A 694 -0.92 -11.48 24.06
CA ASN A 694 -1.57 -11.29 22.77
C ASN A 694 -0.59 -11.68 21.66
N ARG A 695 -0.77 -12.84 21.04
CA ARG A 695 0.08 -13.28 19.94
C ARG A 695 -0.05 -12.37 18.72
N PRO A 696 1.08 -11.92 18.14
CA PRO A 696 1.03 -11.18 16.88
C PRO A 696 0.60 -12.10 15.71
N THR A 697 -0.14 -11.51 14.78
CA THR A 697 -0.63 -12.21 13.57
C THR A 697 0.40 -12.23 12.43
N GLY A 698 1.54 -11.58 12.63
CA GLY A 698 2.67 -11.55 11.69
C GLY A 698 2.52 -10.59 10.52
N ASN A 699 1.42 -9.87 10.40
CA ASN A 699 1.30 -8.81 9.41
C ASN A 699 0.48 -7.62 9.92
N ILE A 700 0.85 -6.44 9.42
CA ILE A 700 0.30 -5.17 9.90
C ILE A 700 -1.22 -5.06 9.69
N ILE A 701 -1.75 -5.62 8.61
CA ILE A 701 -3.17 -5.48 8.27
C ILE A 701 -4.03 -6.32 9.21
N SER A 702 -3.63 -7.57 9.45
CA SER A 702 -4.32 -8.43 10.42
C SER A 702 -4.25 -7.85 11.83
N GLU A 703 -3.10 -7.35 12.26
CA GLU A 703 -2.96 -6.69 13.56
C GLU A 703 -3.87 -5.47 13.70
N MET A 704 -3.98 -4.66 12.64
CA MET A 704 -4.90 -3.51 12.64
C MET A 704 -6.37 -3.94 12.67
N LEU A 705 -6.73 -5.02 11.99
CA LEU A 705 -8.10 -5.56 12.02
C LEU A 705 -8.45 -6.11 13.41
N TYR A 706 -7.52 -6.81 14.06
CA TYR A 706 -7.70 -7.26 15.44
C TYR A 706 -7.83 -6.09 16.42
N ALA A 707 -6.96 -5.08 16.29
CA ALA A 707 -7.05 -3.89 17.11
C ALA A 707 -8.36 -3.11 16.88
N ALA A 708 -8.87 -3.10 15.64
CA ALA A 708 -10.17 -2.51 15.31
C ALA A 708 -11.34 -3.30 15.94
N TYR A 709 -11.26 -4.64 15.99
CA TYR A 709 -12.24 -5.46 16.69
C TYR A 709 -12.27 -5.15 18.18
N ASP A 710 -11.11 -5.20 18.84
CA ASP A 710 -10.99 -4.90 20.28
C ASP A 710 -11.46 -3.46 20.56
N LYS A 711 -11.15 -2.50 19.67
CA LYS A 711 -11.64 -1.13 19.78
C LYS A 711 -13.16 -1.02 19.65
N THR A 712 -13.73 -1.75 18.71
CA THR A 712 -15.20 -1.81 18.55
C THR A 712 -15.85 -2.40 19.79
N ASN A 713 -15.26 -3.46 20.34
CA ASN A 713 -15.75 -4.09 21.58
C ASN A 713 -15.63 -3.12 22.77
N ASP A 714 -14.54 -2.37 22.90
CA ASP A 714 -14.36 -1.32 23.90
C ASP A 714 -15.43 -0.22 23.81
N LEU A 715 -15.73 0.25 22.59
CA LEU A 715 -16.80 1.24 22.36
C LEU A 715 -18.21 0.71 22.64
N LEU A 716 -18.43 -0.58 22.42
CA LEU A 716 -19.71 -1.24 22.70
C LEU A 716 -19.83 -1.70 24.17
N GLY A 717 -18.91 -1.34 25.04
CA GLY A 717 -18.95 -1.71 26.45
C GLY A 717 -18.72 -3.17 26.72
N GLY A 718 -17.85 -3.84 25.95
CA GLY A 718 -17.52 -5.26 26.10
C GLY A 718 -18.68 -6.22 25.76
N ARG A 719 -19.53 -5.85 24.80
CA ARG A 719 -20.72 -6.66 24.41
C ARG A 719 -20.44 -7.69 23.35
N LEU A 720 -19.34 -7.56 22.59
CA LEU A 720 -18.91 -8.57 21.65
C LEU A 720 -18.19 -9.72 22.38
N PRO A 721 -18.05 -10.89 21.78
CA PRO A 721 -17.31 -12.00 22.37
C PRO A 721 -15.89 -11.61 22.79
N LEU A 722 -15.49 -12.06 23.97
CA LEU A 722 -14.16 -11.78 24.51
C LEU A 722 -13.07 -12.50 23.71
N THR A 723 -11.96 -11.81 23.48
CA THR A 723 -10.72 -12.43 23.01
C THR A 723 -10.11 -13.32 24.09
N THR A 724 -9.17 -14.20 23.70
CA THR A 724 -8.48 -15.07 24.68
C THR A 724 -7.76 -14.26 25.75
N ALA A 725 -7.14 -13.14 25.39
CA ALA A 725 -6.46 -12.27 26.34
C ALA A 725 -7.45 -11.51 27.26
N GLU A 726 -8.60 -11.12 26.76
CA GLU A 726 -9.66 -10.51 27.56
C GLU A 726 -10.23 -11.53 28.56
N LYS A 727 -10.48 -12.77 28.12
CA LYS A 727 -10.90 -13.87 29.00
C LYS A 727 -9.88 -14.15 30.10
N ALA A 728 -8.58 -14.17 29.74
CA ALA A 728 -7.49 -14.36 30.70
C ALA A 728 -7.49 -13.27 31.78
N ASN A 729 -7.68 -11.99 31.40
CA ASN A 729 -7.81 -10.92 32.38
C ASN A 729 -9.01 -11.09 33.31
N VAL A 730 -10.18 -11.45 32.79
CA VAL A 730 -11.39 -11.70 33.61
C VAL A 730 -11.13 -12.83 34.61
N LYS A 731 -10.48 -13.93 34.17
CA LYS A 731 -10.09 -15.04 35.05
C LYS A 731 -9.14 -14.57 36.17
N LEU A 732 -8.14 -13.78 35.83
CA LEU A 732 -7.17 -13.21 36.78
C LEU A 732 -7.85 -12.26 37.78
N TYR A 733 -8.79 -11.43 37.33
CA TYR A 733 -9.58 -10.53 38.20
C TYR A 733 -10.40 -11.32 39.22
N ASN A 734 -11.09 -12.36 38.75
CA ASN A 734 -11.89 -13.20 39.62
C ASN A 734 -11.01 -13.99 40.62
N TYR A 735 -9.90 -14.57 40.16
CA TYR A 735 -8.93 -15.27 40.99
C TYR A 735 -8.35 -14.37 42.09
N ALA A 736 -7.92 -13.14 41.73
CA ALA A 736 -7.42 -12.18 42.69
C ALA A 736 -8.45 -11.84 43.78
N LYS A 737 -9.68 -11.55 43.36
CA LYS A 737 -10.78 -11.27 44.28
C LYS A 737 -11.06 -12.44 45.24
N GLN A 738 -11.10 -13.66 44.72
CA GLN A 738 -11.39 -14.87 45.52
C GLN A 738 -10.30 -15.21 46.53
N ASN A 739 -9.03 -14.88 46.20
CA ASN A 739 -7.89 -15.27 47.02
C ASN A 739 -7.26 -14.08 47.77
N GLY A 740 -7.89 -12.90 47.78
CA GLY A 740 -7.43 -11.73 48.54
C GLY A 740 -6.16 -11.09 47.98
N TYR A 741 -5.84 -11.29 46.70
CA TYR A 741 -4.72 -10.63 46.06
C TYR A 741 -5.12 -9.22 45.59
N GLN A 742 -4.16 -8.34 45.55
CA GLN A 742 -4.26 -7.05 44.86
C GLN A 742 -3.77 -7.18 43.41
N ILE A 743 -4.23 -6.31 42.52
CA ILE A 743 -3.86 -6.31 41.12
C ILE A 743 -3.19 -4.98 40.74
N ASP A 744 -2.07 -5.07 40.05
CA ASP A 744 -1.47 -3.96 39.32
C ASP A 744 -1.43 -4.29 37.83
N LEU A 745 -1.90 -3.36 37.01
CA LEU A 745 -2.00 -3.51 35.56
C LEU A 745 -0.99 -2.63 34.84
N SER A 746 -0.37 -3.18 33.83
CA SER A 746 0.53 -2.51 32.91
C SER A 746 0.09 -2.85 31.47
N ASN A 747 -0.38 -1.85 30.74
CA ASN A 747 -1.11 -2.04 29.50
C ASN A 747 -0.50 -1.24 28.37
N HIS A 748 0.01 -1.90 27.35
CA HIS A 748 0.59 -1.24 26.18
C HIS A 748 -0.28 -1.39 24.95
N SER A 749 -0.53 -0.28 24.25
CA SER A 749 -1.19 -0.29 22.93
C SER A 749 -2.53 -1.03 22.96
N ARG A 750 -2.69 -2.11 22.20
CA ARG A 750 -3.82 -3.04 22.19
C ARG A 750 -4.09 -3.66 23.56
N GLY A 751 -3.04 -3.88 24.37
CA GLY A 751 -3.20 -4.40 25.74
C GLY A 751 -4.08 -3.50 26.63
N GLY A 752 -4.16 -2.20 26.34
CA GLY A 752 -5.09 -1.30 27.00
C GLY A 752 -6.56 -1.57 26.63
N LEU A 753 -6.83 -1.91 25.38
CA LEU A 753 -8.17 -2.37 24.98
C LEU A 753 -8.53 -3.67 25.67
N THR A 754 -7.59 -4.61 25.72
CA THR A 754 -7.76 -5.89 26.43
C THR A 754 -8.19 -5.69 27.90
N ALA A 755 -7.50 -4.83 28.62
CA ALA A 755 -7.83 -4.53 30.03
C ALA A 755 -9.18 -3.80 30.17
N SER A 756 -9.49 -2.86 29.28
CA SER A 756 -10.73 -2.08 29.30
C SER A 756 -11.94 -2.96 29.03
N VAL A 757 -11.89 -3.77 27.98
CA VAL A 757 -12.98 -4.69 27.62
C VAL A 757 -13.21 -5.73 28.72
N ALA A 758 -12.13 -6.30 29.29
CA ALA A 758 -12.23 -7.24 30.40
C ALA A 758 -12.94 -6.63 31.62
N LEU A 759 -12.63 -5.36 31.97
CA LEU A 759 -13.28 -4.65 33.07
C LEU A 759 -14.75 -4.34 32.77
N GLN A 760 -15.08 -3.89 31.58
CA GLN A 760 -16.44 -3.63 31.14
C GLN A 760 -17.29 -4.91 31.15
N TYR A 761 -16.72 -6.00 30.68
CA TYR A 761 -17.37 -7.32 30.74
C TYR A 761 -17.62 -7.74 32.20
N ALA A 762 -16.62 -7.60 33.07
CA ALA A 762 -16.72 -7.92 34.48
C ALA A 762 -17.86 -7.13 35.15
N ASN A 763 -17.93 -5.81 34.94
CA ASN A 763 -19.00 -4.94 35.44
C ASN A 763 -20.39 -5.46 35.03
N ARG A 764 -20.57 -5.74 33.75
CA ARG A 764 -21.86 -6.26 33.24
C ARG A 764 -22.27 -7.61 33.79
N ASN A 765 -21.32 -8.44 34.14
CA ASN A 765 -21.58 -9.80 34.64
C ASN A 765 -21.53 -9.87 36.19
N GLY A 766 -21.56 -8.72 36.86
CA GLY A 766 -21.67 -8.67 38.33
C GLY A 766 -20.38 -8.98 39.09
N LEU A 767 -19.23 -9.04 38.40
CA LEU A 767 -17.92 -9.13 39.07
C LEU A 767 -17.50 -7.74 39.51
N THR A 768 -17.93 -7.34 40.73
CA THR A 768 -17.65 -6.04 41.36
C THR A 768 -16.52 -6.13 42.38
N ASN A 769 -16.03 -5.00 42.84
CA ASN A 769 -14.96 -4.88 43.83
C ASN A 769 -13.71 -5.69 43.41
N ILE A 770 -13.31 -5.57 42.15
CA ILE A 770 -12.06 -6.16 41.68
C ILE A 770 -10.91 -5.41 42.34
N PRO A 771 -9.97 -6.09 42.99
CA PRO A 771 -8.95 -5.45 43.83
C PRO A 771 -7.82 -4.81 43.00
N ILE A 772 -8.16 -4.02 41.98
CA ILE A 772 -7.21 -3.30 41.14
C ILE A 772 -6.69 -2.09 41.93
N ARG A 773 -5.41 -2.14 42.30
CA ARG A 773 -4.72 -1.11 43.04
C ARG A 773 -4.19 -0.01 42.13
N GLU A 774 -3.59 -0.37 41.01
CA GLU A 774 -2.97 0.54 40.05
C GLU A 774 -3.20 0.07 38.62
N SER A 775 -3.45 1.01 37.74
CA SER A 775 -3.50 0.78 36.29
C SER A 775 -2.64 1.79 35.54
N ARG A 776 -1.73 1.30 34.70
CA ARG A 776 -0.85 2.10 33.86
C ARG A 776 -1.10 1.79 32.40
N PHE A 777 -1.14 2.81 31.58
CA PHE A 777 -1.37 2.73 30.15
C PHE A 777 -0.21 3.38 29.39
N PHE A 778 0.26 2.72 28.34
CA PHE A 778 1.37 3.17 27.52
C PHE A 778 0.93 3.17 26.05
N GLY A 779 0.80 4.34 25.42
CA GLY A 779 0.43 4.48 24.03
C GLY A 779 -0.86 3.75 23.67
N THR A 780 -1.82 3.73 24.57
CA THR A 780 -3.02 2.89 24.41
C THR A 780 -4.02 3.45 23.42
N ALA A 781 -4.77 2.58 22.77
CA ALA A 781 -5.91 2.90 21.92
C ALA A 781 -7.24 3.02 22.69
N THR A 782 -7.25 2.71 23.99
CA THR A 782 -8.47 2.82 24.81
C THR A 782 -8.67 4.24 25.33
N ASN A 783 -9.92 4.57 25.65
CA ASN A 783 -10.25 5.80 26.38
C ASN A 783 -9.97 5.58 27.87
N VAL A 784 -8.82 6.11 28.35
CA VAL A 784 -8.37 5.88 29.72
C VAL A 784 -9.30 6.52 30.76
N GLN A 785 -9.96 7.62 30.42
CA GLN A 785 -10.97 8.22 31.31
C GLN A 785 -12.21 7.30 31.46
N SER A 786 -12.68 6.72 30.35
CA SER A 786 -13.78 5.75 30.40
C SER A 786 -13.39 4.50 31.21
N TYR A 787 -12.15 4.01 31.05
CA TYR A 787 -11.64 2.91 31.85
C TYR A 787 -11.66 3.27 33.36
N LYS A 788 -11.19 4.46 33.73
CA LYS A 788 -11.22 4.92 35.11
C LYS A 788 -12.64 4.97 35.65
N ASN A 789 -13.57 5.53 34.89
CA ASN A 789 -14.98 5.60 35.29
C ASN A 789 -15.55 4.20 35.55
N ASN A 790 -15.27 3.24 34.67
CA ASN A 790 -15.70 1.86 34.82
C ASN A 790 -15.08 1.19 36.07
N LEU A 791 -13.81 1.53 36.40
CA LEU A 791 -13.13 1.00 37.58
C LEU A 791 -13.72 1.57 38.88
N VAL A 792 -13.98 2.88 38.91
CA VAL A 792 -14.66 3.53 40.06
C VAL A 792 -16.06 2.94 40.27
N GLU A 793 -16.83 2.74 39.20
CA GLU A 793 -18.14 2.09 39.25
C GLU A 793 -18.03 0.64 39.78
N ASN A 794 -17.03 -0.12 39.32
CA ASN A 794 -16.79 -1.48 39.77
C ASN A 794 -16.57 -1.57 41.29
N ASN A 795 -15.92 -0.56 41.86
CA ASN A 795 -15.64 -0.44 43.30
C ASN A 795 -16.82 0.16 44.09
N GLY A 796 -17.96 0.41 43.46
CA GLY A 796 -19.12 1.05 44.11
C GLY A 796 -18.91 2.54 44.39
N GLY A 797 -17.90 3.13 43.80
CA GLY A 797 -17.63 4.56 43.88
C GLY A 797 -18.43 5.41 42.90
N TYR A 798 -18.25 6.71 42.98
CA TYR A 798 -18.85 7.68 42.08
C TYR A 798 -17.87 8.81 41.78
N ILE A 799 -18.12 9.53 40.71
CA ILE A 799 -17.33 10.71 40.32
C ILE A 799 -18.07 11.98 40.70
N TYR A 800 -17.38 12.91 41.29
CA TYR A 800 -17.93 14.19 41.73
C TYR A 800 -16.96 15.35 41.47
N LYS A 801 -17.50 16.59 41.43
CA LYS A 801 -16.68 17.81 41.37
C LYS A 801 -16.35 18.25 42.78
N ASP A 802 -15.08 18.51 43.05
CA ASP A 802 -14.65 19.12 44.29
C ASP A 802 -14.99 20.64 44.33
N LYS A 803 -14.69 21.31 45.45
CA LYS A 803 -14.95 22.75 45.63
C LYS A 803 -14.19 23.67 44.67
N ASN A 804 -13.18 23.11 43.95
CA ASN A 804 -12.41 23.82 42.93
C ASN A 804 -12.93 23.53 41.52
N GLY A 805 -14.03 22.76 41.39
CA GLY A 805 -14.59 22.34 40.11
C GLY A 805 -13.80 21.21 39.43
N ILE A 806 -12.85 20.58 40.15
CA ILE A 806 -12.03 19.48 39.64
C ILE A 806 -12.76 18.17 39.93
N TRP A 807 -12.85 17.31 38.93
CA TRP A 807 -13.44 15.99 39.06
C TRP A 807 -12.58 15.04 39.88
N GLN A 808 -13.15 14.39 40.86
CA GLN A 808 -12.54 13.45 41.77
C GLN A 808 -13.34 12.13 41.79
N SER A 809 -12.68 11.03 42.20
CA SER A 809 -13.35 9.78 42.52
C SER A 809 -13.56 9.63 44.04
N SER A 810 -14.69 9.07 44.43
CA SER A 810 -15.02 8.89 45.86
C SER A 810 -14.13 7.85 46.54
N ASP A 811 -13.54 6.95 45.78
CA ASP A 811 -12.65 5.88 46.23
C ASP A 811 -11.14 6.21 46.13
N GLY A 812 -10.81 7.41 45.65
CA GLY A 812 -9.43 7.83 45.43
C GLY A 812 -8.70 7.10 44.29
N THR A 813 -9.41 6.42 43.41
CA THR A 813 -8.83 5.66 42.27
C THR A 813 -7.98 6.57 41.38
N GLU A 814 -6.74 6.15 41.14
CA GLU A 814 -5.81 6.80 40.21
C GLU A 814 -5.45 5.86 39.07
N VAL A 815 -5.49 6.39 37.85
CA VAL A 815 -5.07 5.68 36.64
C VAL A 815 -4.01 6.54 35.93
N LYS A 816 -2.89 5.93 35.56
CA LYS A 816 -1.76 6.61 34.93
C LYS A 816 -1.72 6.31 33.43
N SER A 817 -1.43 7.31 32.63
CA SER A 817 -1.30 7.17 31.18
C SER A 817 -0.07 7.91 30.67
N ALA A 818 0.67 7.27 29.77
CA ALA A 818 1.80 7.86 29.07
C ALA A 818 1.56 7.73 27.55
N VAL A 819 1.51 8.86 26.86
CA VAL A 819 1.32 8.92 25.41
C VAL A 819 2.28 9.96 24.82
N HIS A 820 3.08 9.54 23.84
CA HIS A 820 3.93 10.46 23.08
C HIS A 820 3.10 11.21 22.04
N LYS A 821 3.34 12.50 21.85
CA LYS A 821 2.56 13.32 20.90
C LYS A 821 2.69 12.89 19.43
N SER A 822 3.71 12.14 19.08
CA SER A 822 3.87 11.54 17.74
C SER A 822 3.34 10.12 17.66
N ASP A 823 2.81 9.57 18.74
CA ASP A 823 2.25 8.22 18.76
C ASP A 823 0.94 8.18 17.96
N PHE A 824 0.94 7.39 16.90
CA PHE A 824 -0.22 7.25 16.02
C PHE A 824 -1.40 6.57 16.74
N VAL A 825 -1.14 5.60 17.59
CA VAL A 825 -2.17 4.81 18.26
C VAL A 825 -2.81 5.58 19.40
N GLY A 826 -1.97 6.20 20.24
CA GLY A 826 -2.42 6.95 21.41
C GLY A 826 -2.97 8.34 21.11
N ASN A 827 -2.84 8.84 19.91
CA ASN A 827 -3.24 10.21 19.56
C ASN A 827 -4.72 10.30 19.17
N LYS A 828 -5.46 11.15 19.84
CA LYS A 828 -6.92 11.32 19.66
C LYS A 828 -7.37 11.70 18.25
N TRP A 829 -6.49 12.29 17.43
CA TRP A 829 -6.84 12.80 16.11
C TRP A 829 -6.67 11.80 14.99
N ASN A 830 -5.86 10.76 15.16
CA ASN A 830 -5.43 9.93 14.06
C ASN A 830 -6.34 8.78 13.72
N LEU A 831 -6.95 8.16 14.70
CA LEU A 831 -7.95 7.12 14.49
C LEU A 831 -9.37 7.62 14.81
N GLY A 832 -9.54 8.86 15.27
CA GLY A 832 -10.85 9.43 15.63
C GLY A 832 -11.59 8.68 16.75
N LEU A 833 -10.96 7.66 17.30
CA LEU A 833 -11.56 6.66 18.17
C LEU A 833 -10.83 6.53 19.51
N THR A 834 -9.67 7.14 19.65
CA THR A 834 -8.79 6.86 20.78
C THR A 834 -9.13 7.62 22.05
N GLY A 835 -10.08 8.55 22.02
CA GLY A 835 -10.48 9.26 23.25
C GLY A 835 -9.27 9.76 24.02
N PHE A 836 -9.43 10.19 25.17
CA PHE A 836 -8.62 10.92 26.07
C PHE A 836 -7.13 10.49 26.17
N ASN A 837 -6.28 11.08 25.34
CA ASN A 837 -4.83 11.10 25.56
C ASN A 837 -4.31 12.51 25.33
N ASP A 838 -3.34 12.92 26.14
CA ASP A 838 -2.88 14.29 26.27
C ASP A 838 -2.16 14.92 25.10
N THR A 839 -2.18 14.30 23.93
CA THR A 839 -1.34 14.76 22.84
C THR A 839 -2.14 15.32 21.67
N THR A 840 -1.72 16.48 21.23
CA THR A 840 -2.26 17.23 20.09
C THR A 840 -1.32 17.26 18.89
N GLY A 841 -0.23 16.48 18.90
CA GLY A 841 0.79 16.47 17.85
C GLY A 841 0.40 15.68 16.60
N GLY A 842 1.11 15.91 15.50
CA GLY A 842 0.94 15.20 14.24
C GLY A 842 1.37 13.73 14.36
N ALA A 843 0.59 12.85 13.73
CA ALA A 843 0.86 11.42 13.74
C ALA A 843 1.99 11.03 12.80
N CYS A 844 2.81 10.13 13.25
CA CYS A 844 3.75 9.42 12.41
C CYS A 844 3.52 7.91 12.50
N LEU A 845 2.94 7.33 11.46
CA LEU A 845 2.64 5.89 11.37
C LEU A 845 3.91 5.02 11.40
N LEU A 846 5.05 5.55 10.97
CA LEU A 846 6.32 4.83 10.83
C LEU A 846 7.37 5.27 11.84
N CYS A 847 7.02 6.10 12.82
CA CYS A 847 7.94 6.52 13.87
C CYS A 847 7.98 5.51 15.01
N TYR A 848 9.14 5.36 15.63
CA TYR A 848 9.36 4.50 16.79
C TYR A 848 8.64 4.99 18.06
N SER A 849 7.87 6.08 18.00
CA SER A 849 7.18 6.64 19.17
C SER A 849 6.27 5.65 19.88
N HIS A 850 5.59 4.80 19.11
CA HIS A 850 4.73 3.76 19.68
C HIS A 850 5.51 2.65 20.38
N SER A 851 6.76 2.41 20.02
CA SER A 851 7.64 1.39 20.60
C SER A 851 8.57 1.93 21.70
N SER A 852 8.57 3.24 21.94
CA SER A 852 9.54 3.90 22.85
C SER A 852 9.23 3.76 24.33
N TYR A 853 8.07 3.22 24.68
CA TYR A 853 7.63 3.04 26.07
C TYR A 853 8.35 1.91 26.84
N TYR A 854 9.35 1.31 26.23
CA TYR A 854 10.13 0.18 26.76
C TYR A 854 11.55 0.57 27.17
N ALA A 855 11.77 1.85 27.48
CA ALA A 855 13.09 2.32 27.89
C ALA A 855 13.66 1.50 29.04
N GLU A 856 14.95 1.19 28.97
CA GLU A 856 15.68 0.44 30.00
C GLU A 856 15.78 1.22 31.29
N ILE A 857 15.71 2.55 31.21
CA ILE A 857 15.82 3.47 32.35
C ILE A 857 14.47 4.14 32.56
N PRO A 858 13.93 4.22 33.77
CA PRO A 858 12.73 4.98 34.07
C PRO A 858 12.87 6.42 33.57
N LEU A 859 11.83 6.95 33.00
CA LEU A 859 11.82 8.29 32.39
C LEU A 859 12.17 9.40 33.39
N GLU A 860 11.73 9.27 34.63
CA GLU A 860 12.06 10.18 35.72
C GLU A 860 13.56 10.28 35.99
N HIS A 861 14.35 9.27 35.60
CA HIS A 861 15.81 9.27 35.70
C HIS A 861 16.50 9.79 34.44
N LEU A 862 15.75 10.02 33.37
CA LEU A 862 16.26 10.52 32.10
C LEU A 862 15.96 12.00 31.86
N ILE A 863 15.17 12.63 32.72
CA ILE A 863 14.74 14.03 32.59
C ILE A 863 15.04 14.77 33.90
N ASN A 864 15.77 15.87 33.82
CA ASN A 864 16.02 16.73 34.97
C ASN A 864 14.81 17.63 35.30
N GLU A 865 14.90 18.40 36.41
CA GLU A 865 13.85 19.31 36.84
C GLU A 865 13.52 20.40 35.81
N ASN A 866 14.42 20.68 34.88
CA ASN A 866 14.21 21.64 33.80
C ASN A 866 13.56 21.00 32.56
N GLY A 867 13.32 19.67 32.56
CA GLY A 867 12.79 18.93 31.46
C GLY A 867 13.83 18.59 30.37
N ASP A 868 15.12 18.68 30.65
CA ASP A 868 16.20 18.30 29.76
C ASP A 868 16.54 16.82 29.94
N PHE A 869 16.87 16.13 28.83
CA PHE A 869 17.36 14.76 28.92
C PHE A 869 18.73 14.69 29.56
N ILE A 870 18.90 13.75 30.48
CA ILE A 870 20.15 13.49 31.16
C ILE A 870 20.60 12.04 30.94
N ASP A 871 21.93 11.83 30.97
CA ASP A 871 22.50 10.49 30.99
C ASP A 871 22.42 9.89 32.41
N ASN A 872 22.87 8.66 32.57
CA ASN A 872 22.92 7.96 33.85
C ASN A 872 23.89 8.61 34.89
N LYS A 873 24.63 9.65 34.51
CA LYS A 873 25.51 10.44 35.35
C LYS A 873 24.95 11.83 35.67
N GLY A 874 23.74 12.15 35.18
CA GLY A 874 23.09 13.45 35.37
C GLY A 874 23.54 14.54 34.40
N ASN A 875 24.33 14.25 33.37
CA ASN A 875 24.74 15.22 32.37
C ASN A 875 23.63 15.44 31.33
N VAL A 876 23.41 16.70 30.96
CA VAL A 876 22.47 17.02 29.86
C VAL A 876 23.00 16.43 28.56
N VAL A 877 22.19 15.59 27.94
CA VAL A 877 22.55 14.85 26.72
C VAL A 877 22.06 15.59 25.48
N LYS A 878 22.97 15.90 24.57
CA LYS A 878 22.64 16.34 23.25
C LYS A 878 22.25 15.13 22.40
N THR A 879 21.17 15.24 21.59
CA THR A 879 20.66 14.16 20.75
C THR A 879 21.69 13.51 19.81
N GLN A 880 22.81 14.16 19.57
CA GLN A 880 23.92 13.70 18.71
C GLN A 880 24.89 12.71 19.36
N VAL A 881 24.80 12.49 20.67
CA VAL A 881 25.79 11.69 21.45
C VAL A 881 25.33 10.25 21.63
N LEU A 882 24.07 9.94 21.34
CA LEU A 882 23.49 8.64 21.59
C LEU A 882 23.57 7.74 20.34
N ASN A 883 23.58 6.45 20.55
CA ASN A 883 23.53 5.50 19.44
C ASN A 883 22.20 5.66 18.69
N LYS A 884 22.09 5.06 17.48
CA LYS A 884 20.93 5.25 16.60
C LYS A 884 19.57 4.99 17.28
N TYR A 885 19.47 3.98 18.12
CA TYR A 885 18.25 3.66 18.88
C TYR A 885 17.98 4.69 19.96
N SER A 886 19.01 5.13 20.63
CA SER A 886 18.91 6.14 21.67
C SER A 886 18.58 7.52 21.11
N ASP A 887 19.11 7.88 19.94
CA ASP A 887 18.76 9.11 19.22
C ASP A 887 17.30 9.13 18.81
N ASP A 888 16.78 8.01 18.26
CA ASP A 888 15.37 7.89 17.92
C ASP A 888 14.49 7.95 19.16
N PHE A 889 14.89 7.32 20.24
CA PHE A 889 14.22 7.38 21.53
C PHE A 889 14.13 8.83 22.04
N ILE A 890 15.22 9.57 22.05
CA ILE A 890 15.23 10.96 22.51
C ILE A 890 14.42 11.87 21.62
N LYS A 891 14.49 11.74 20.30
CA LYS A 891 13.64 12.49 19.36
C LYS A 891 12.16 12.27 19.62
N ILE A 892 11.79 11.06 19.99
CA ILE A 892 10.42 10.66 20.25
C ILE A 892 9.95 11.15 21.62
N TRP A 893 10.78 11.01 22.65
CA TRP A 893 10.45 11.29 24.03
C TRP A 893 10.68 12.73 24.45
N ALA A 894 11.59 13.44 23.78
CA ALA A 894 11.87 14.83 24.13
C ALA A 894 10.63 15.71 23.94
N PRO A 895 10.08 16.31 24.98
CA PRO A 895 8.99 17.24 24.83
C PRO A 895 9.49 18.48 24.09
N LYS A 896 8.83 18.84 22.99
CA LYS A 896 9.09 20.12 22.31
C LYS A 896 8.65 21.31 23.14
N ASP A 897 7.77 21.07 24.09
CA ASP A 897 7.25 22.06 25.03
C ASP A 897 7.41 21.54 26.46
N LYS A 898 8.09 22.31 27.30
CA LYS A 898 8.33 21.97 28.72
C LYS A 898 7.04 21.71 29.50
N ASN A 899 5.92 22.27 29.05
CA ASN A 899 4.61 22.13 29.72
C ASN A 899 3.82 20.89 29.29
N THR A 900 4.29 20.13 28.29
CA THR A 900 3.62 18.92 27.76
C THR A 900 4.53 17.70 27.85
N ASN A 901 4.77 17.22 29.04
CA ASN A 901 5.52 15.99 29.26
C ASN A 901 4.64 14.77 28.98
N SER A 902 4.21 14.64 27.73
CA SER A 902 3.28 13.60 27.28
C SER A 902 3.88 12.19 27.27
N SER A 903 5.18 12.09 27.49
CA SER A 903 5.89 10.81 27.52
C SER A 903 5.90 10.16 28.91
N LEU A 904 5.65 10.92 29.95
CA LEU A 904 5.58 10.40 31.31
C LEU A 904 4.18 9.90 31.64
N PRO A 905 4.05 8.88 32.48
CA PRO A 905 2.77 8.47 33.03
C PRO A 905 2.08 9.63 33.75
N LYS A 906 0.87 9.98 33.33
CA LYS A 906 0.07 11.00 33.96
C LYS A 906 -1.03 10.42 34.82
N ILE A 907 -1.33 11.08 35.91
CA ILE A 907 -2.50 10.76 36.73
C ILE A 907 -3.72 11.30 36.01
N ILE A 908 -4.62 10.42 35.64
CA ILE A 908 -5.92 10.80 35.09
C ILE A 908 -6.79 11.27 36.24
N LYS A 909 -7.04 12.57 36.29
CA LYS A 909 -7.98 13.16 37.23
C LYS A 909 -9.41 13.01 36.74
N ASP A 910 -10.34 12.97 37.66
CA ASP A 910 -11.75 12.92 37.35
C ASP A 910 -12.23 14.27 36.81
N SER A 911 -11.98 14.51 35.56
CA SER A 911 -12.52 15.64 34.82
C SER A 911 -13.73 15.18 34.05
N GLY A 912 -14.88 15.79 34.22
CA GLY A 912 -16.11 15.43 33.51
C GLY A 912 -16.11 15.88 32.04
N ASP A 913 -15.02 16.37 31.52
CA ASP A 913 -14.96 16.76 30.12
C ASP A 913 -14.87 15.55 29.21
N LYS A 914 -15.90 15.41 28.38
CA LYS A 914 -16.10 14.34 27.37
C LYS A 914 -15.06 14.36 26.25
#